data_d1c634f18e2857e0e785ff4ab30471db
#
_entry.id   d1c634f18e2857e0e785ff4ab30471db
#
_cell.length_a   1.000
_cell.length_b   1.000
_cell.length_c   1.000
_cell.angle_alpha   90.00
_cell.angle_beta   90.00
_cell.angle_gamma   90.00
#
_symmetry.space_group_name_H-M   'P 1'
#
loop_
_entity.id
_entity.type
_entity.pdbx_description
1 polymer ?
#
loop_
_entity_poly.entity_id
_entity_poly.type
_entity_poly.pdbx_seq_one_letter_code
_entity_poly.pdbx_strand_id
1 'polypeptide(L)'
;MRALLLAAAVAAAPLVQASTAVAQTAQATADFTAPAQTFGRVSYDARSLMIDGKRLVIWSSEMHPFRLPSPELWRDVLQKMKASGFNTVAFYFDWGYHSPKQGVYDFTGIRDLDLLLKMSEEEGLYVIVRPGPYANAELTRGGFPGWLVNQRAPSRTDSPEYLAAADEWMTQINGIIARHQINGDGKGNQGSVILYQIENELALTTPAHRRYMDHLYAKARADGINVPIFHNDQGRNGYWAPETSPVDKVVHGPVDLYAFDGYPGGTCTVGGQVTRGAAAPDWGFYGPGGAKGGASASPSTPGFMAEIGGGWFDYWGSNGGYECNARQRGERFQRVFYGVNLANGITLQSIYVGFGGTSWGWLAAPVVFTSYDYGAAISEAREIRPKAEEMKQLAGLLESVPDLAGMIPAGPVEISSPNIQVYHNRSPETDARFLLVTHKPSNGQTNDDFTVTASLPDGRYVVPMTLNGFDAKWLVAGVDLAGQRLVYSTSEVQAVLPSARQPVVLIHGRKDEPGQTMLRFASAPTVTVLEGQVRSAFDAAAGDLKLDYAHQGLARVKISGGGRPDLLLLIGEEKEAARFWRQGDVLVRGPALLRHARIDRGQLLLTGDTREATPLELWSSQAVRSVRWNGATVATRTTASGGLEARSALPGPADFALPVLTNWRAAPGSPEAKPDFDDRDWQAIDNRAYASNTLRPDGQPNMLMDAYGFHEGDVWYRGRFEGGPNAETIELFYGAGGAGMLQLFLDGELVGQDELPTGMPRPITTGMARFTLPAAARTPGPHVLSVMVRNNGHNWNLDANDFHKEARGLVSASVGPRSGPGFSAPVAWKIQGRQGGEDFTDTVRGVANNGGLFGERNGWHLPQFDDTGWSAATVGQPLQAGVTWYRTGFDLNVPQGQDASIALAFGDIDKPRSDTAYRVLIFVNGWHMGQFIANVGPQRVFTLPEGILNARGHNSIALAVSTDGAPGNVLEDVRLITQRNVRGGVQTTTEGWRR
;
A
#
# COMPACT_ATOMS: atom_id res chain seq x y z
N MET A 1 19.29 -40.04 18.19
CA MET A 1 20.53 -39.58 17.54
C MET A 1 20.32 -38.08 17.22
N ARG A 2 21.27 -37.29 17.63
CA ARG A 2 21.19 -35.83 17.63
C ARG A 2 21.16 -35.26 16.21
N ALA A 3 20.09 -34.59 15.82
CA ALA A 3 20.05 -33.74 14.63
C ALA A 3 20.28 -32.30 15.06
N LEU A 4 21.25 -31.65 14.45
CA LEU A 4 21.57 -30.24 14.68
C LEU A 4 20.48 -29.35 14.14
N LEU A 5 19.85 -28.59 15.03
CA LEU A 5 19.10 -27.38 14.71
C LEU A 5 20.13 -26.26 14.49
N LEU A 6 20.33 -25.82 13.26
CA LEU A 6 20.90 -24.51 12.96
C LEU A 6 19.75 -23.50 12.93
N ALA A 7 19.52 -22.87 14.07
CA ALA A 7 18.74 -21.66 14.16
C ALA A 7 19.64 -20.48 13.75
N ALA A 8 19.43 -19.93 12.57
CA ALA A 8 19.97 -18.63 12.23
C ALA A 8 19.07 -17.56 12.85
N ALA A 9 19.34 -17.22 14.12
CA ALA A 9 18.82 -16.03 14.74
C ALA A 9 19.61 -14.85 14.15
N VAL A 10 18.94 -14.00 13.37
CA VAL A 10 19.46 -12.65 13.11
C VAL A 10 19.24 -11.86 14.40
N ALA A 11 20.19 -12.00 15.32
CA ALA A 11 20.33 -11.12 16.46
C ALA A 11 20.91 -9.80 15.94
N ALA A 12 20.15 -8.73 16.05
CA ALA A 12 20.66 -7.38 15.96
C ALA A 12 21.62 -7.17 17.14
N ALA A 13 22.93 -7.44 16.93
CA ALA A 13 23.96 -7.03 17.84
C ALA A 13 24.26 -5.54 17.60
N PRO A 14 24.37 -4.70 18.63
CA PRO A 14 24.86 -3.36 18.46
C PRO A 14 26.36 -3.40 18.15
N LEU A 15 26.74 -3.14 16.92
CA LEU A 15 28.10 -2.80 16.57
C LEU A 15 28.43 -1.41 17.15
N VAL A 16 29.04 -1.41 18.31
CA VAL A 16 29.76 -0.24 18.81
C VAL A 16 30.96 -0.06 17.90
N GLN A 17 30.85 0.77 16.88
CA GLN A 17 32.02 1.26 16.17
C GLN A 17 32.56 2.49 16.86
N ALA A 18 33.78 2.37 17.40
CA ALA A 18 34.56 3.47 17.87
C ALA A 18 34.75 4.48 16.73
N SER A 19 34.23 5.69 16.91
CA SER A 19 34.43 6.81 16.01
C SER A 19 35.85 7.31 16.09
N THR A 20 36.69 6.88 15.17
CA THR A 20 37.87 7.67 14.79
C THR A 20 37.38 8.78 13.88
N ALA A 21 37.52 10.02 14.32
CA ALA A 21 37.31 11.19 13.49
C ALA A 21 38.27 11.15 12.30
N VAL A 22 37.79 10.66 11.15
CA VAL A 22 38.49 10.79 9.87
C VAL A 22 38.21 12.20 9.39
N ALA A 23 39.25 13.02 9.31
CA ALA A 23 39.22 14.30 8.64
C ALA A 23 38.60 14.10 7.25
N GLN A 24 37.51 14.79 6.94
CA GLN A 24 36.95 14.84 5.60
C GLN A 24 37.99 15.50 4.68
N THR A 25 38.75 14.69 3.97
CA THR A 25 39.56 15.16 2.82
C THR A 25 38.58 15.74 1.79
N ALA A 26 38.94 16.86 1.21
CA ALA A 26 38.22 17.54 0.15
C ALA A 26 37.78 16.50 -0.90
N GLN A 27 36.47 16.27 -1.01
CA GLN A 27 35.91 15.37 -1.99
C GLN A 27 36.24 15.91 -3.39
N ALA A 28 36.94 15.11 -4.18
CA ALA A 28 37.11 15.42 -5.60
C ALA A 28 35.70 15.72 -6.16
N THR A 29 35.57 16.78 -6.94
CA THR A 29 34.32 17.18 -7.60
C THR A 29 33.86 15.98 -8.42
N ALA A 30 32.86 15.26 -7.92
CA ALA A 30 32.30 14.12 -8.60
C ALA A 30 31.76 14.58 -9.96
N ASP A 31 32.05 13.80 -10.99
CA ASP A 31 31.63 14.14 -12.35
C ASP A 31 30.14 13.84 -12.55
N PHE A 32 29.29 14.86 -12.34
CA PHE A 32 27.86 14.81 -12.64
C PHE A 32 27.57 15.19 -14.11
N THR A 33 28.59 15.28 -14.97
CA THR A 33 28.48 15.73 -16.33
C THR A 33 28.33 14.60 -17.36
N ALA A 34 28.23 13.35 -16.92
CA ALA A 34 27.97 12.24 -17.82
C ALA A 34 26.69 12.51 -18.66
N PRO A 35 26.73 12.24 -19.98
CA PRO A 35 25.58 12.49 -20.84
C PRO A 35 24.36 11.70 -20.40
N ALA A 36 23.17 12.30 -20.50
CA ALA A 36 21.92 11.66 -20.17
C ALA A 36 21.66 10.42 -21.04
N GLN A 37 21.17 9.37 -20.45
CA GLN A 37 20.59 8.22 -21.16
C GLN A 37 19.17 8.62 -21.60
N THR A 38 18.80 8.27 -22.84
CA THR A 38 17.53 8.71 -23.43
C THR A 38 16.71 7.55 -23.92
N PHE A 39 15.43 7.55 -23.53
CA PHE A 39 14.38 6.60 -23.90
C PHE A 39 13.17 7.42 -24.42
N GLY A 40 13.28 7.98 -25.63
CA GLY A 40 12.25 8.85 -26.16
C GLY A 40 12.10 10.14 -25.33
N ARG A 41 10.89 10.36 -24.78
CA ARG A 41 10.56 11.50 -23.91
C ARG A 41 11.15 11.39 -22.50
N VAL A 42 11.45 10.15 -22.06
CA VAL A 42 12.09 9.89 -20.76
C VAL A 42 13.61 9.90 -20.95
N SER A 43 14.31 10.62 -20.10
CA SER A 43 15.76 10.55 -20.00
C SER A 43 16.21 10.71 -18.56
N TYR A 44 17.45 10.33 -18.26
CA TYR A 44 18.00 10.47 -16.90
C TYR A 44 19.52 10.62 -16.95
N ASP A 45 20.05 11.23 -15.91
CA ASP A 45 21.48 11.24 -15.58
C ASP A 45 21.68 10.87 -14.10
N ALA A 46 22.89 11.07 -13.58
CA ALA A 46 23.20 10.77 -12.17
C ALA A 46 22.36 11.57 -11.13
N ARG A 47 21.69 12.63 -11.55
CA ARG A 47 20.98 13.54 -10.63
C ARG A 47 19.48 13.24 -10.53
N SER A 48 18.80 13.06 -11.68
CA SER A 48 17.36 12.87 -11.71
C SER A 48 16.85 12.32 -13.03
N LEU A 49 15.58 11.92 -13.04
CA LEU A 49 14.82 11.65 -14.25
C LEU A 49 14.35 12.97 -14.89
N MET A 50 14.21 12.96 -16.21
CA MET A 50 13.71 14.09 -17.00
C MET A 50 12.59 13.60 -17.92
N ILE A 51 11.55 14.43 -18.05
CA ILE A 51 10.49 14.26 -19.03
C ILE A 51 10.56 15.45 -20.00
N ASP A 52 10.68 15.16 -21.31
CA ASP A 52 10.87 16.18 -22.34
C ASP A 52 12.03 17.16 -21.99
N GLY A 53 13.11 16.63 -21.42
CA GLY A 53 14.29 17.39 -21.00
C GLY A 53 14.13 18.22 -19.72
N LYS A 54 12.97 18.22 -19.07
CA LYS A 54 12.74 18.89 -17.80
C LYS A 54 12.98 17.93 -16.63
N ARG A 55 13.90 18.31 -15.73
CA ARG A 55 14.18 17.55 -14.49
C ARG A 55 12.99 17.59 -13.55
N LEU A 56 12.78 16.47 -12.84
CA LEU A 56 11.80 16.40 -11.77
C LEU A 56 12.23 15.38 -10.71
N VAL A 57 11.79 15.61 -9.50
CA VAL A 57 11.77 14.58 -8.47
C VAL A 57 10.55 13.71 -8.74
N ILE A 58 10.74 12.41 -8.87
CA ILE A 58 9.62 11.45 -8.89
C ILE A 58 9.16 11.27 -7.45
N TRP A 59 8.00 11.82 -7.16
CA TRP A 59 7.29 11.70 -5.90
C TRP A 59 6.09 10.78 -6.11
N SER A 60 6.31 9.49 -5.87
CA SER A 60 5.38 8.41 -6.19
C SER A 60 4.80 7.77 -4.94
N SER A 61 3.63 7.20 -5.08
CA SER A 61 3.04 6.35 -4.07
C SER A 61 2.34 5.16 -4.71
N GLU A 62 2.35 4.03 -4.02
CA GLU A 62 1.82 2.79 -4.56
C GLU A 62 0.38 2.54 -4.13
N MET A 63 -0.40 1.97 -5.05
CA MET A 63 -1.77 1.51 -4.87
C MET A 63 -1.91 0.13 -5.52
N HIS A 64 -2.62 -0.78 -4.85
CA HIS A 64 -2.94 -2.12 -5.36
C HIS A 64 -4.38 -2.16 -5.89
N PRO A 65 -4.64 -2.12 -7.22
CA PRO A 65 -5.99 -2.09 -7.76
C PRO A 65 -6.82 -3.32 -7.40
N PHE A 66 -6.17 -4.50 -7.29
CA PHE A 66 -6.82 -5.75 -6.88
C PHE A 66 -7.32 -5.72 -5.41
N ARG A 67 -6.83 -4.81 -4.56
CA ARG A 67 -7.30 -4.62 -3.18
C ARG A 67 -8.43 -3.60 -3.03
N LEU A 68 -8.99 -3.13 -4.13
CA LEU A 68 -10.15 -2.24 -4.16
C LEU A 68 -11.07 -2.65 -5.31
N PRO A 69 -11.98 -3.64 -5.10
CA PRO A 69 -12.81 -4.23 -6.15
C PRO A 69 -14.00 -3.32 -6.52
N SER A 70 -13.71 -2.05 -6.77
CA SER A 70 -14.66 -1.00 -7.20
C SER A 70 -13.89 0.03 -8.04
N PRO A 71 -13.87 -0.10 -9.37
CA PRO A 71 -13.05 0.75 -10.25
C PRO A 71 -13.31 2.25 -10.14
N GLU A 72 -14.53 2.67 -9.86
CA GLU A 72 -14.82 4.10 -9.66
C GLU A 72 -14.07 4.64 -8.42
N LEU A 73 -13.83 3.79 -7.40
CA LEU A 73 -13.05 4.18 -6.23
C LEU A 73 -11.56 4.22 -6.51
N TRP A 74 -11.05 3.60 -7.59
CA TRP A 74 -9.67 3.82 -8.03
C TRP A 74 -9.45 5.30 -8.33
N ARG A 75 -10.41 5.93 -9.02
CA ARG A 75 -10.37 7.37 -9.29
C ARG A 75 -10.36 8.20 -8.01
N ASP A 76 -11.13 7.83 -6.99
CA ASP A 76 -11.12 8.50 -5.68
C ASP A 76 -9.72 8.49 -5.05
N VAL A 77 -9.06 7.32 -5.06
CA VAL A 77 -7.71 7.15 -4.50
C VAL A 77 -6.68 7.94 -5.32
N LEU A 78 -6.72 7.85 -6.67
CA LEU A 78 -5.83 8.59 -7.56
C LEU A 78 -5.94 10.11 -7.36
N GLN A 79 -7.18 10.63 -7.24
CA GLN A 79 -7.41 12.05 -6.95
C GLN A 79 -6.86 12.47 -5.59
N LYS A 80 -7.00 11.62 -4.56
CA LYS A 80 -6.42 11.86 -3.23
C LYS A 80 -4.90 11.84 -3.26
N MET A 81 -4.29 10.91 -3.99
CA MET A 81 -2.84 10.87 -4.21
C MET A 81 -2.38 12.15 -4.92
N LYS A 82 -3.03 12.54 -6.02
CA LYS A 82 -2.73 13.78 -6.74
C LYS A 82 -2.85 15.01 -5.85
N ALA A 83 -3.92 15.12 -5.08
CA ALA A 83 -4.14 16.22 -4.15
C ALA A 83 -3.11 16.24 -3.00
N SER A 84 -2.62 15.07 -2.57
CA SER A 84 -1.51 14.94 -1.62
C SER A 84 -0.14 15.27 -2.24
N GLY A 85 -0.11 15.72 -3.50
CA GLY A 85 1.07 16.23 -4.18
C GLY A 85 1.90 15.18 -4.91
N PHE A 86 1.48 13.93 -4.96
CA PHE A 86 2.16 12.93 -5.78
C PHE A 86 2.04 13.28 -7.27
N ASN A 87 3.16 13.20 -7.99
CA ASN A 87 3.18 13.37 -9.44
C ASN A 87 3.16 12.03 -10.17
N THR A 88 3.37 10.94 -9.46
CA THR A 88 3.48 9.59 -9.99
C THR A 88 2.74 8.61 -9.09
N VAL A 89 2.18 7.55 -9.68
CA VAL A 89 1.61 6.41 -8.96
C VAL A 89 2.29 5.13 -9.43
N ALA A 90 2.52 4.18 -8.50
CA ALA A 90 3.04 2.87 -8.82
C ALA A 90 1.96 1.80 -8.66
N PHE A 91 1.98 0.79 -9.54
CA PHE A 91 1.04 -0.34 -9.50
C PHE A 91 1.77 -1.66 -9.60
N TYR A 92 1.56 -2.57 -8.66
CA TYR A 92 1.72 -3.99 -8.87
C TYR A 92 0.52 -4.56 -9.60
N PHE A 93 0.78 -5.57 -10.45
CA PHE A 93 -0.25 -6.37 -11.07
C PHE A 93 -0.11 -7.83 -10.61
N ASP A 94 -1.21 -8.41 -10.17
CA ASP A 94 -1.27 -9.77 -9.64
C ASP A 94 -1.62 -10.74 -10.78
N TRP A 95 -0.64 -11.52 -11.23
CA TRP A 95 -0.83 -12.51 -12.30
C TRP A 95 -1.94 -13.50 -11.97
N GLY A 96 -1.97 -14.01 -10.71
CA GLY A 96 -2.98 -14.96 -10.27
C GLY A 96 -4.41 -14.41 -10.28
N TYR A 97 -4.56 -13.10 -10.05
CA TYR A 97 -5.85 -12.40 -10.10
C TYR A 97 -6.44 -12.33 -11.50
N HIS A 98 -5.59 -12.33 -12.54
CA HIS A 98 -5.98 -12.23 -13.94
C HIS A 98 -6.01 -13.58 -14.65
N SER A 99 -5.38 -14.65 -14.11
CA SER A 99 -5.22 -15.95 -14.79
C SER A 99 -5.78 -17.11 -13.97
N PRO A 100 -7.08 -17.39 -14.08
CA PRO A 100 -7.74 -18.49 -13.35
C PRO A 100 -7.25 -19.88 -13.77
N LYS A 101 -6.76 -20.02 -15.00
CA LYS A 101 -6.27 -21.24 -15.61
C LYS A 101 -5.19 -20.90 -16.62
N GLN A 102 -4.24 -21.79 -16.87
CA GLN A 102 -3.20 -21.59 -17.88
C GLN A 102 -3.81 -21.26 -19.25
N GLY A 103 -3.29 -20.21 -19.90
CA GLY A 103 -3.78 -19.73 -21.18
C GLY A 103 -5.10 -18.93 -21.13
N VAL A 104 -5.68 -18.73 -19.94
CA VAL A 104 -6.91 -17.94 -19.75
C VAL A 104 -6.60 -16.67 -18.96
N TYR A 105 -7.00 -15.53 -19.50
CA TYR A 105 -6.75 -14.20 -18.89
C TYR A 105 -8.02 -13.35 -18.90
N ASP A 106 -8.25 -12.60 -17.83
CA ASP A 106 -9.38 -11.69 -17.68
C ASP A 106 -8.91 -10.30 -17.24
N PHE A 107 -9.17 -9.32 -18.11
CA PHE A 107 -8.89 -7.89 -17.87
C PHE A 107 -10.18 -7.07 -17.98
N THR A 108 -11.29 -7.60 -17.47
CA THR A 108 -12.59 -6.91 -17.52
C THR A 108 -13.09 -6.51 -16.14
N GLY A 109 -13.95 -5.51 -16.07
CA GLY A 109 -14.57 -5.07 -14.82
C GLY A 109 -13.56 -4.62 -13.75
N ILE A 110 -13.56 -5.29 -12.61
CA ILE A 110 -12.62 -5.00 -11.51
C ILE A 110 -11.16 -5.39 -11.83
N ARG A 111 -10.92 -5.96 -12.98
CA ARG A 111 -9.61 -6.41 -13.50
C ARG A 111 -9.16 -5.60 -14.71
N ASP A 112 -9.88 -4.52 -15.05
CA ASP A 112 -9.62 -3.67 -16.21
C ASP A 112 -8.44 -2.73 -15.98
N LEU A 113 -7.23 -3.19 -16.36
CA LEU A 113 -5.99 -2.41 -16.21
C LEU A 113 -5.87 -1.31 -17.27
N ASP A 114 -6.51 -1.45 -18.44
CA ASP A 114 -6.57 -0.39 -19.45
C ASP A 114 -7.33 0.83 -18.88
N LEU A 115 -8.47 0.59 -18.23
CA LEU A 115 -9.22 1.62 -17.51
C LEU A 115 -8.42 2.29 -16.39
N LEU A 116 -7.67 1.50 -15.59
CA LEU A 116 -6.85 2.03 -14.50
C LEU A 116 -5.77 2.99 -15.02
N LEU A 117 -5.04 2.57 -16.06
CA LEU A 117 -3.97 3.38 -16.67
C LEU A 117 -4.54 4.64 -17.29
N LYS A 118 -5.68 4.55 -17.98
CA LYS A 118 -6.40 5.69 -18.52
C LYS A 118 -6.88 6.67 -17.43
N MET A 119 -7.39 6.17 -16.30
CA MET A 119 -7.76 7.03 -15.17
C MET A 119 -6.55 7.79 -14.62
N SER A 120 -5.38 7.15 -14.54
CA SER A 120 -4.14 7.79 -14.10
C SER A 120 -3.70 8.92 -15.03
N GLU A 121 -3.84 8.72 -16.36
CA GLU A 121 -3.60 9.76 -17.37
C GLU A 121 -4.55 10.95 -17.22
N GLU A 122 -5.85 10.67 -17.07
CA GLU A 122 -6.90 11.69 -16.91
C GLU A 122 -6.68 12.54 -15.64
N GLU A 123 -6.16 11.94 -14.57
CA GLU A 123 -5.79 12.64 -13.33
C GLU A 123 -4.40 13.33 -13.44
N GLY A 124 -3.70 13.17 -14.56
CA GLY A 124 -2.40 13.79 -14.79
C GLY A 124 -1.29 13.25 -13.87
N LEU A 125 -1.32 11.95 -13.61
CA LEU A 125 -0.28 11.22 -12.88
C LEU A 125 0.62 10.47 -13.87
N TYR A 126 1.92 10.52 -13.67
CA TYR A 126 2.83 9.55 -14.27
C TYR A 126 2.64 8.18 -13.62
N VAL A 127 3.04 7.12 -14.32
CA VAL A 127 2.84 5.75 -13.84
C VAL A 127 4.16 4.97 -13.86
N ILE A 128 4.42 4.24 -12.79
CA ILE A 128 5.41 3.18 -12.68
C ILE A 128 4.65 1.86 -12.67
N VAL A 129 4.93 0.96 -13.62
CA VAL A 129 4.28 -0.35 -13.68
C VAL A 129 5.21 -1.45 -13.21
N ARG A 130 4.65 -2.39 -12.43
CA ARG A 130 5.38 -3.47 -11.77
C ARG A 130 4.67 -4.82 -12.03
N PRO A 131 4.72 -5.34 -13.27
CA PRO A 131 3.95 -6.52 -13.69
C PRO A 131 4.51 -7.87 -13.21
N GLY A 132 5.66 -7.90 -12.59
CA GLY A 132 6.32 -9.12 -12.17
C GLY A 132 7.17 -9.79 -13.26
N PRO A 133 7.08 -11.13 -13.47
CA PRO A 133 6.02 -12.11 -13.08
C PRO A 133 5.77 -12.36 -11.60
N TYR A 134 6.78 -12.19 -10.74
CA TYR A 134 6.64 -12.26 -9.30
C TYR A 134 6.42 -10.86 -8.72
N ALA A 135 5.39 -10.68 -7.90
CA ALA A 135 5.03 -9.40 -7.29
C ALA A 135 5.38 -9.34 -5.79
N ASN A 136 5.22 -10.40 -5.04
CA ASN A 136 5.16 -10.48 -3.58
C ASN A 136 3.91 -9.78 -3.00
N ALA A 137 3.99 -8.53 -2.61
CA ALA A 137 2.89 -7.67 -2.16
C ALA A 137 1.96 -8.33 -1.11
N GLU A 138 2.48 -9.24 -0.28
CA GLU A 138 1.74 -10.07 0.69
C GLU A 138 0.49 -10.75 0.09
N LEU A 139 0.61 -11.15 -1.18
CA LEU A 139 -0.40 -11.94 -1.90
C LEU A 139 -0.19 -13.44 -1.68
N THR A 140 -1.28 -14.19 -1.74
CA THR A 140 -1.19 -15.65 -1.85
C THR A 140 -0.31 -16.03 -3.03
N ARG A 141 0.62 -16.97 -2.84
CA ARG A 141 1.65 -17.37 -3.83
C ARG A 141 2.59 -16.23 -4.30
N GLY A 142 2.54 -15.07 -3.64
CA GLY A 142 3.29 -13.88 -4.08
C GLY A 142 2.78 -13.31 -5.42
N GLY A 143 1.51 -13.57 -5.75
CA GLY A 143 0.86 -13.14 -6.99
C GLY A 143 0.95 -14.15 -8.13
N PHE A 144 1.54 -15.33 -7.95
CA PHE A 144 1.49 -16.39 -8.94
C PHE A 144 0.08 -17.01 -9.04
N PRO A 145 -0.34 -17.46 -10.24
CA PRO A 145 -1.62 -18.13 -10.40
C PRO A 145 -1.65 -19.50 -9.72
N GLY A 146 -2.84 -19.94 -9.32
CA GLY A 146 -3.05 -21.22 -8.63
C GLY A 146 -2.49 -22.42 -9.39
N TRP A 147 -2.75 -22.52 -10.69
CA TRP A 147 -2.31 -23.62 -11.54
C TRP A 147 -0.77 -23.76 -11.61
N LEU A 148 0.00 -22.67 -11.38
CA LEU A 148 1.47 -22.70 -11.43
C LEU A 148 2.08 -23.59 -10.33
N VAL A 149 1.39 -23.79 -9.20
CA VAL A 149 1.87 -24.67 -8.09
C VAL A 149 2.07 -26.12 -8.56
N ASN A 150 1.35 -26.53 -9.61
CA ASN A 150 1.45 -27.88 -10.17
C ASN A 150 2.61 -28.09 -11.15
N GLN A 151 3.34 -27.03 -11.51
CA GLN A 151 4.55 -27.14 -12.32
C GLN A 151 5.71 -27.67 -11.50
N ARG A 152 6.44 -28.68 -12.04
CA ARG A 152 7.64 -29.25 -11.38
C ARG A 152 8.87 -28.37 -11.52
N ALA A 153 8.93 -27.62 -12.59
CA ALA A 153 10.05 -26.74 -12.85
C ALA A 153 10.19 -25.67 -11.77
N PRO A 154 11.43 -25.31 -11.37
CA PRO A 154 11.65 -24.23 -10.41
C PRO A 154 11.19 -22.90 -10.99
N SER A 155 10.39 -22.17 -10.22
CA SER A 155 9.93 -20.83 -10.56
C SER A 155 11.03 -19.79 -10.39
N ARG A 156 10.88 -18.63 -11.06
CA ARG A 156 11.85 -17.51 -11.03
C ARG A 156 13.24 -17.92 -11.53
N THR A 157 13.31 -18.86 -12.47
CA THR A 157 14.54 -19.37 -13.12
C THR A 157 14.37 -19.44 -14.63
N ASP A 158 15.44 -19.78 -15.36
CA ASP A 158 15.42 -20.03 -16.80
C ASP A 158 14.85 -21.40 -17.21
N SER A 159 14.13 -22.04 -16.33
CA SER A 159 13.45 -23.30 -16.63
C SER A 159 12.46 -23.10 -17.81
N PRO A 160 12.52 -23.92 -18.87
CA PRO A 160 11.65 -23.72 -20.04
C PRO A 160 10.15 -23.75 -19.76
N GLU A 161 9.72 -24.60 -18.83
CA GLU A 161 8.32 -24.71 -18.43
C GLU A 161 7.83 -23.42 -17.74
N TYR A 162 8.65 -22.88 -16.81
CA TYR A 162 8.32 -21.63 -16.13
C TYR A 162 8.40 -20.42 -17.06
N LEU A 163 9.45 -20.35 -17.93
CA LEU A 163 9.56 -19.27 -18.91
C LEU A 163 8.38 -19.23 -19.86
N ALA A 164 7.90 -20.38 -20.33
CA ALA A 164 6.73 -20.43 -21.20
C ALA A 164 5.49 -19.83 -20.52
N ALA A 165 5.26 -20.13 -19.25
CA ALA A 165 4.16 -19.59 -18.48
C ALA A 165 4.33 -18.07 -18.23
N ALA A 166 5.54 -17.63 -17.87
CA ALA A 166 5.86 -16.22 -17.66
C ALA A 166 5.72 -15.40 -18.95
N ASP A 167 6.10 -15.96 -20.11
CA ASP A 167 5.96 -15.32 -21.40
C ASP A 167 4.50 -15.13 -21.81
N GLU A 168 3.61 -16.09 -21.50
CA GLU A 168 2.17 -15.92 -21.70
C GLU A 168 1.66 -14.69 -20.93
N TRP A 169 1.96 -14.61 -19.63
CA TRP A 169 1.61 -13.45 -18.79
C TRP A 169 2.17 -12.14 -19.34
N MET A 170 3.49 -12.11 -19.60
CA MET A 170 4.17 -10.92 -20.11
C MET A 170 3.56 -10.43 -21.42
N THR A 171 3.23 -11.34 -22.34
CA THR A 171 2.57 -10.97 -23.61
C THR A 171 1.23 -10.27 -23.38
N GLN A 172 0.41 -10.79 -22.46
CA GLN A 172 -0.91 -10.21 -22.18
C GLN A 172 -0.80 -8.84 -21.55
N ILE A 173 -0.03 -8.72 -20.47
CA ILE A 173 0.06 -7.47 -19.69
C ILE A 173 0.84 -6.39 -20.48
N ASN A 174 1.91 -6.75 -21.19
CA ASN A 174 2.69 -5.81 -21.97
C ASN A 174 1.90 -5.26 -23.16
N GLY A 175 0.99 -6.07 -23.74
CA GLY A 175 0.06 -5.60 -24.75
C GLY A 175 -0.85 -4.46 -24.28
N ILE A 176 -1.19 -4.42 -22.99
CA ILE A 176 -1.92 -3.32 -22.36
C ILE A 176 -0.96 -2.16 -22.08
N ILE A 177 0.13 -2.41 -21.35
CA ILE A 177 1.08 -1.37 -20.92
C ILE A 177 1.66 -0.58 -22.11
N ALA A 178 1.99 -1.26 -23.20
CA ALA A 178 2.60 -0.63 -24.38
C ALA A 178 1.76 0.53 -24.93
N ARG A 179 0.42 0.44 -24.87
CA ARG A 179 -0.49 1.50 -25.32
C ARG A 179 -0.46 2.75 -24.42
N HIS A 180 -0.07 2.60 -23.16
CA HIS A 180 -0.11 3.64 -22.13
C HIS A 180 1.26 4.23 -21.82
N GLN A 181 2.32 3.88 -22.57
CA GLN A 181 3.64 4.48 -22.40
C GLN A 181 3.67 5.95 -22.82
N ILE A 182 4.45 6.76 -22.12
CA ILE A 182 4.61 8.19 -22.45
C ILE A 182 5.21 8.41 -23.83
N ASN A 183 6.01 7.46 -24.31
CA ASN A 183 6.62 7.47 -25.64
C ASN A 183 5.64 7.01 -26.75
N GLY A 184 4.47 6.48 -26.35
CA GLY A 184 3.54 5.84 -27.26
C GLY A 184 4.00 4.46 -27.75
N ASP A 185 3.09 3.77 -28.46
CA ASP A 185 3.29 2.41 -29.02
C ASP A 185 3.67 2.43 -30.52
N GLY A 186 3.86 3.61 -31.11
CA GLY A 186 4.10 3.79 -32.54
C GLY A 186 2.87 3.59 -33.44
N LYS A 187 1.69 3.27 -32.86
CA LYS A 187 0.41 3.05 -33.55
C LYS A 187 -0.61 4.16 -33.29
N GLY A 188 -0.23 5.19 -32.56
CA GLY A 188 -1.06 6.36 -32.24
C GLY A 188 -1.60 6.39 -30.82
N ASN A 189 -1.33 5.37 -29.99
CA ASN A 189 -1.61 5.42 -28.56
C ASN A 189 -0.44 6.03 -27.81
N GLN A 190 -0.75 6.78 -26.76
CA GLN A 190 0.22 7.42 -25.86
C GLN A 190 -0.45 7.60 -24.49
N GLY A 191 0.36 7.48 -23.43
CA GLY A 191 -0.13 7.58 -22.05
C GLY A 191 0.87 8.20 -21.10
N SER A 192 0.90 7.73 -19.88
CA SER A 192 1.68 8.30 -18.77
C SER A 192 2.66 7.33 -18.11
N VAL A 193 2.81 6.08 -18.60
CA VAL A 193 3.80 5.13 -18.07
C VAL A 193 5.20 5.60 -18.42
N ILE A 194 6.04 5.79 -17.39
CA ILE A 194 7.40 6.33 -17.50
C ILE A 194 8.49 5.33 -17.09
N LEU A 195 8.19 4.32 -16.28
CA LEU A 195 9.13 3.32 -15.80
C LEU A 195 8.43 1.95 -15.76
N TYR A 196 9.22 0.90 -15.98
CA TYR A 196 8.75 -0.48 -16.02
C TYR A 196 9.67 -1.37 -15.17
N GLN A 197 9.12 -2.13 -14.23
CA GLN A 197 9.87 -3.10 -13.43
C GLN A 197 9.77 -4.50 -14.03
N ILE A 198 10.90 -5.20 -14.10
CA ILE A 198 10.94 -6.65 -14.28
C ILE A 198 11.24 -7.32 -12.94
N GLU A 199 10.56 -8.43 -12.65
CA GLU A 199 10.77 -9.21 -11.42
C GLU A 199 10.56 -8.37 -10.14
N ASN A 200 10.77 -8.93 -8.97
CA ASN A 200 10.79 -8.21 -7.69
C ASN A 200 11.67 -8.92 -6.65
N GLU A 201 12.56 -8.17 -6.00
CA GLU A 201 13.40 -8.61 -4.87
C GLU A 201 14.11 -9.97 -5.12
N LEU A 202 14.54 -10.21 -6.35
CA LEU A 202 15.29 -11.44 -6.67
C LEU A 202 16.73 -11.33 -6.16
N ALA A 203 16.98 -11.89 -4.99
CA ALA A 203 18.30 -11.87 -4.35
C ALA A 203 19.22 -13.00 -4.80
N LEU A 204 18.74 -13.98 -5.55
CA LEU A 204 19.54 -15.07 -6.11
C LEU A 204 20.13 -14.66 -7.46
N THR A 205 21.45 -14.87 -7.62
CA THR A 205 22.23 -14.39 -8.77
C THR A 205 23.03 -15.51 -9.45
N THR A 206 22.52 -16.76 -9.38
CA THR A 206 23.14 -17.90 -10.08
C THR A 206 23.02 -17.71 -11.61
N PRO A 207 23.78 -18.47 -12.42
CA PRO A 207 23.66 -18.41 -13.88
C PRO A 207 22.24 -18.62 -14.41
N ALA A 208 21.42 -19.45 -13.75
CA ALA A 208 20.01 -19.66 -14.12
C ALA A 208 19.19 -18.38 -13.89
N HIS A 209 19.36 -17.71 -12.75
CA HIS A 209 18.67 -16.46 -12.45
C HIS A 209 19.11 -15.31 -13.37
N ARG A 210 20.41 -15.28 -13.76
CA ARG A 210 20.90 -14.29 -14.72
C ARG A 210 20.22 -14.48 -16.09
N ARG A 211 20.20 -15.71 -16.63
CA ARG A 211 19.51 -16.00 -17.91
C ARG A 211 18.02 -15.71 -17.83
N TYR A 212 17.41 -15.94 -16.67
CA TYR A 212 16.03 -15.56 -16.43
C TYR A 212 15.80 -14.03 -16.52
N MET A 213 16.61 -13.25 -15.84
CA MET A 213 16.53 -11.78 -15.90
C MET A 213 16.80 -11.26 -17.33
N ASP A 214 17.82 -11.80 -18.02
CA ASP A 214 18.11 -11.46 -19.42
C ASP A 214 16.89 -11.76 -20.33
N HIS A 215 16.22 -12.90 -20.10
CA HIS A 215 15.02 -13.27 -20.81
C HIS A 215 13.87 -12.30 -20.57
N LEU A 216 13.58 -11.93 -19.32
CA LEU A 216 12.51 -10.98 -18.99
C LEU A 216 12.75 -9.62 -19.63
N TYR A 217 13.98 -9.11 -19.58
CA TYR A 217 14.32 -7.85 -20.24
C TYR A 217 14.10 -7.91 -21.76
N ALA A 218 14.64 -8.95 -22.39
CA ALA A 218 14.49 -9.16 -23.84
C ALA A 218 13.01 -9.30 -24.25
N LYS A 219 12.22 -10.04 -23.46
CA LYS A 219 10.79 -10.22 -23.66
C LYS A 219 10.03 -8.90 -23.54
N ALA A 220 10.27 -8.11 -22.49
CA ALA A 220 9.63 -6.80 -22.32
C ALA A 220 9.92 -5.88 -23.52
N ARG A 221 11.17 -5.83 -23.98
CA ARG A 221 11.55 -5.06 -25.18
C ARG A 221 10.89 -5.58 -26.45
N ALA A 222 10.84 -6.89 -26.64
CA ALA A 222 10.19 -7.52 -27.79
C ALA A 222 8.67 -7.27 -27.83
N ASP A 223 8.04 -7.19 -26.65
CA ASP A 223 6.62 -6.87 -26.52
C ASP A 223 6.30 -5.37 -26.67
N GLY A 224 7.31 -4.53 -26.93
CA GLY A 224 7.13 -3.11 -27.23
C GLY A 224 7.31 -2.17 -26.04
N ILE A 225 7.87 -2.61 -24.92
CA ILE A 225 8.21 -1.73 -23.79
C ILE A 225 9.42 -0.88 -24.20
N ASN A 226 9.24 0.45 -24.22
CA ASN A 226 10.23 1.42 -24.73
C ASN A 226 10.63 2.49 -23.70
N VAL A 227 10.10 2.44 -22.48
CA VAL A 227 10.53 3.26 -21.32
C VAL A 227 11.67 2.55 -20.57
N PRO A 228 12.41 3.24 -19.65
CA PRO A 228 13.47 2.60 -18.88
C PRO A 228 12.94 1.43 -18.04
N ILE A 229 13.74 0.36 -17.97
CA ILE A 229 13.46 -0.86 -17.20
C ILE A 229 14.35 -0.88 -15.95
N PHE A 230 13.76 -1.27 -14.81
CA PHE A 230 14.47 -1.46 -13.55
C PHE A 230 14.07 -2.77 -12.85
N HIS A 231 14.81 -3.14 -11.83
CA HIS A 231 14.50 -4.18 -10.87
C HIS A 231 14.54 -3.56 -9.45
N ASN A 232 13.62 -3.94 -8.57
CA ASN A 232 13.66 -3.55 -7.17
C ASN A 232 14.57 -4.51 -6.38
N ASP A 233 15.77 -4.06 -5.98
CA ASP A 233 16.69 -4.84 -5.15
C ASP A 233 16.18 -4.89 -3.70
N GLN A 234 16.20 -6.07 -3.10
CA GLN A 234 15.86 -6.26 -1.68
C GLN A 234 16.92 -5.58 -0.78
N GLY A 235 16.55 -4.40 -0.25
CA GLY A 235 17.50 -3.53 0.42
C GLY A 235 18.50 -2.92 -0.57
N ARG A 236 19.72 -2.64 -0.11
CA ARG A 236 20.78 -1.98 -0.87
C ARG A 236 21.96 -2.92 -1.12
N ASN A 237 21.68 -4.09 -1.65
CA ASN A 237 22.70 -5.14 -1.83
C ASN A 237 23.53 -4.96 -3.11
N GLY A 238 23.03 -4.16 -4.07
CA GLY A 238 23.66 -3.95 -5.37
C GLY A 238 23.40 -5.11 -6.34
N TYR A 239 22.30 -5.81 -6.19
CA TYR A 239 21.88 -6.84 -7.13
C TYR A 239 21.15 -6.23 -8.33
N TRP A 240 21.49 -6.74 -9.50
CA TRP A 240 20.90 -6.30 -10.77
C TRP A 240 21.11 -4.80 -11.06
N ALA A 241 22.34 -4.33 -10.85
CA ALA A 241 22.76 -3.01 -11.28
C ALA A 241 22.99 -3.00 -12.82
N PRO A 242 22.80 -1.85 -13.51
CA PRO A 242 23.03 -1.76 -14.93
C PRO A 242 24.41 -2.27 -15.36
N GLU A 243 24.49 -2.94 -16.51
CA GLU A 243 25.75 -3.43 -17.09
C GLU A 243 26.80 -2.31 -17.26
N THR A 244 26.34 -1.06 -17.37
CA THR A 244 27.21 0.11 -17.49
C THR A 244 27.75 0.63 -16.15
N SER A 245 27.32 0.04 -15.01
CA SER A 245 27.83 0.50 -13.72
C SER A 245 29.34 0.22 -13.59
N PRO A 246 30.14 1.20 -13.18
CA PRO A 246 31.57 1.02 -12.97
C PRO A 246 31.94 0.40 -11.61
N VAL A 247 30.93 -0.07 -10.84
CA VAL A 247 31.11 -0.55 -9.47
C VAL A 247 31.37 -2.05 -9.47
N ASP A 248 32.59 -2.47 -9.13
CA ASP A 248 33.01 -3.88 -9.18
C ASP A 248 32.29 -4.82 -8.17
N LYS A 249 31.71 -4.26 -7.10
CA LYS A 249 31.11 -5.06 -6.01
C LYS A 249 29.62 -5.33 -6.17
N VAL A 250 29.03 -4.92 -7.30
CA VAL A 250 27.61 -5.15 -7.60
C VAL A 250 27.45 -6.37 -8.51
N VAL A 251 26.25 -6.91 -8.54
CA VAL A 251 25.86 -7.90 -9.54
C VAL A 251 25.19 -7.15 -10.69
N HIS A 252 25.87 -7.10 -11.82
CA HIS A 252 25.34 -6.48 -13.03
C HIS A 252 24.17 -7.30 -13.60
N GLY A 253 23.22 -6.62 -14.24
CA GLY A 253 22.06 -7.26 -14.85
C GLY A 253 21.42 -6.38 -15.93
N PRO A 254 20.44 -6.94 -16.63
CA PRO A 254 19.83 -6.34 -17.80
C PRO A 254 18.78 -5.27 -17.40
N VAL A 255 19.21 -4.25 -16.70
CA VAL A 255 18.37 -3.11 -16.30
C VAL A 255 18.99 -1.80 -16.75
N ASP A 256 18.16 -0.77 -16.94
CA ASP A 256 18.60 0.58 -17.32
C ASP A 256 18.87 1.43 -16.08
N LEU A 257 18.15 1.19 -14.99
CA LEU A 257 18.25 1.91 -13.71
C LEU A 257 18.44 0.92 -12.56
N TYR A 258 19.31 1.27 -11.61
CA TYR A 258 19.34 0.59 -10.31
C TYR A 258 18.27 1.17 -9.37
N ALA A 259 17.47 0.30 -8.80
CA ALA A 259 16.51 0.66 -7.77
C ALA A 259 16.59 -0.31 -6.60
N PHE A 260 16.19 0.15 -5.42
CA PHE A 260 16.22 -0.64 -4.19
C PHE A 260 15.08 -0.25 -3.26
N ASP A 261 14.83 -1.09 -2.24
CA ASP A 261 13.85 -0.79 -1.21
C ASP A 261 14.48 -0.32 0.11
N GLY A 262 13.63 0.24 0.99
CA GLY A 262 14.05 0.65 2.32
C GLY A 262 12.87 0.82 3.29
N TYR A 263 12.88 0.02 4.36
CA TYR A 263 11.86 0.02 5.40
C TYR A 263 12.45 0.34 6.77
N PRO A 264 12.96 1.58 7.01
CA PRO A 264 13.50 1.95 8.31
C PRO A 264 12.39 2.21 9.31
N GLY A 265 12.72 2.08 10.57
CA GLY A 265 11.83 2.31 11.67
C GLY A 265 11.52 1.03 12.44
N GLY A 266 11.22 1.17 13.72
CA GLY A 266 10.84 0.06 14.58
C GLY A 266 9.47 -0.52 14.18
N THR A 267 9.21 -1.75 14.59
CA THR A 267 7.89 -2.34 14.53
C THR A 267 7.06 -1.89 15.73
N CYS A 268 5.75 -1.84 15.58
CA CYS A 268 4.86 -1.62 16.70
C CYS A 268 4.94 -2.79 17.68
N THR A 269 5.18 -2.51 18.94
CA THR A 269 5.31 -3.53 19.98
C THR A 269 3.95 -4.08 20.39
N VAL A 270 3.97 -5.23 21.08
CA VAL A 270 2.79 -5.80 21.73
C VAL A 270 2.10 -4.73 22.59
N GLY A 271 0.77 -4.58 22.43
CA GLY A 271 -0.01 -3.57 23.15
C GLY A 271 -0.11 -2.21 22.44
N GLY A 272 0.35 -2.09 21.19
CA GLY A 272 0.18 -0.87 20.39
C GLY A 272 1.02 0.33 20.86
N GLN A 273 2.02 0.12 21.71
CA GLN A 273 2.93 1.17 22.14
C GLN A 273 3.81 1.63 20.96
N VAL A 274 3.79 2.91 20.66
CA VAL A 274 4.68 3.50 19.66
C VAL A 274 6.10 3.50 20.21
N THR A 275 6.98 2.70 19.63
CA THR A 275 8.40 2.76 19.93
C THR A 275 9.06 3.91 19.17
N ARG A 276 10.15 4.42 19.71
CA ARG A 276 10.96 5.42 19.02
C ARG A 276 11.47 4.80 17.69
N GLY A 277 11.17 5.47 16.58
CA GLY A 277 11.64 5.05 15.26
C GLY A 277 13.16 5.02 15.17
N ALA A 278 13.71 4.23 14.27
CA ALA A 278 15.11 4.23 13.93
C ALA A 278 15.53 5.61 13.36
N ALA A 279 16.81 5.96 13.47
CA ALA A 279 17.35 7.09 12.75
C ALA A 279 17.21 6.86 11.24
N ALA A 280 16.95 7.91 10.48
CA ALA A 280 16.99 7.84 9.03
C ALA A 280 18.39 7.39 8.59
N PRO A 281 18.52 6.44 7.66
CA PRO A 281 19.82 6.00 7.18
C PRO A 281 20.59 7.17 6.55
N ASP A 282 21.81 7.36 6.95
CA ASP A 282 22.75 8.28 6.31
C ASP A 282 23.69 7.50 5.38
N TRP A 283 23.29 7.36 4.15
CA TRP A 283 24.04 6.64 3.11
C TRP A 283 25.12 7.51 2.44
N GLY A 284 25.19 8.78 2.79
CA GLY A 284 25.88 9.79 1.99
C GLY A 284 25.14 10.07 0.69
N PHE A 285 25.62 11.06 -0.06
CA PHE A 285 24.98 11.47 -1.30
C PHE A 285 25.02 10.35 -2.36
N TYR A 286 23.91 10.04 -3.00
CA TYR A 286 23.84 9.07 -4.09
C TYR A 286 24.36 9.70 -5.39
N GLY A 287 25.39 9.09 -5.97
CA GLY A 287 26.01 9.63 -7.18
C GLY A 287 27.52 9.38 -7.24
N PRO A 288 28.22 9.94 -8.23
CA PRO A 288 29.64 9.77 -8.40
C PRO A 288 30.42 10.16 -7.13
N GLY A 289 31.18 9.22 -6.57
CA GLY A 289 32.11 9.43 -5.45
C GLY A 289 31.48 9.67 -4.08
N GLY A 290 30.16 9.62 -3.93
CA GLY A 290 29.50 10.12 -2.72
C GLY A 290 28.95 9.11 -1.73
N ALA A 291 28.39 8.02 -2.18
CA ALA A 291 27.57 7.19 -1.30
C ALA A 291 28.34 6.20 -0.42
N LYS A 292 27.77 5.89 0.71
CA LYS A 292 28.22 4.85 1.64
C LYS A 292 27.48 3.53 1.37
N GLY A 293 28.18 2.42 1.48
CA GLY A 293 27.59 1.10 1.24
C GLY A 293 27.08 0.92 -0.18
N GLY A 294 26.07 0.10 -0.39
CA GLY A 294 25.51 -0.19 -1.71
C GLY A 294 24.58 0.90 -2.30
N ALA A 295 24.45 2.06 -1.65
CA ALA A 295 23.50 3.09 -2.11
C ALA A 295 23.85 3.65 -3.50
N SER A 296 25.12 3.69 -3.89
CA SER A 296 25.56 4.08 -5.23
C SER A 296 26.00 2.87 -6.06
N ALA A 297 25.20 1.84 -6.13
CA ALA A 297 25.45 0.68 -6.99
C ALA A 297 25.56 1.07 -8.48
N SER A 298 24.96 2.19 -8.88
CA SER A 298 25.06 2.76 -10.23
C SER A 298 25.19 4.28 -10.14
N PRO A 299 26.42 4.83 -9.98
CA PRO A 299 26.62 6.27 -9.79
C PRO A 299 26.29 7.11 -11.03
N SER A 300 26.07 6.52 -12.18
CA SER A 300 25.65 7.19 -13.42
C SER A 300 24.13 7.24 -13.60
N THR A 301 23.35 6.59 -12.73
CA THR A 301 21.90 6.65 -12.71
C THR A 301 21.41 7.42 -11.47
N PRO A 302 20.20 8.02 -11.49
CA PRO A 302 19.68 8.73 -10.32
C PRO A 302 19.39 7.77 -9.16
N GLY A 303 19.44 8.28 -7.94
CA GLY A 303 19.04 7.53 -6.74
C GLY A 303 17.56 7.18 -6.81
N PHE A 304 17.23 5.88 -6.78
CA PHE A 304 15.88 5.37 -6.90
C PHE A 304 15.54 4.39 -5.78
N MET A 305 14.64 4.80 -4.88
CA MET A 305 13.98 3.88 -3.95
C MET A 305 12.61 3.52 -4.53
N ALA A 306 12.52 2.30 -5.07
CA ALA A 306 11.30 1.78 -5.69
C ALA A 306 10.23 1.43 -4.64
N GLU A 307 10.66 1.15 -3.40
CA GLU A 307 9.78 0.95 -2.26
C GLU A 307 10.35 1.64 -1.02
N ILE A 308 9.59 2.57 -0.46
CA ILE A 308 9.92 3.25 0.79
C ILE A 308 8.82 2.98 1.81
N GLY A 309 9.19 2.60 3.03
CA GLY A 309 8.23 2.28 4.09
C GLY A 309 7.26 3.41 4.43
N GLY A 310 6.06 3.36 3.84
CA GLY A 310 4.92 4.21 4.18
C GLY A 310 4.14 3.73 5.40
N GLY A 311 4.34 2.47 5.77
CA GLY A 311 3.73 1.75 6.87
C GLY A 311 4.37 0.36 7.00
N TRP A 312 3.59 -0.62 7.47
CA TRP A 312 3.96 -2.03 7.51
C TRP A 312 2.72 -2.92 7.56
N PHE A 313 2.77 -4.11 7.00
CA PHE A 313 1.69 -5.07 7.10
C PHE A 313 1.51 -5.58 8.54
N ASP A 314 0.32 -6.10 8.84
CA ASP A 314 -0.01 -6.72 10.12
C ASP A 314 -0.48 -8.16 9.91
N TYR A 315 -0.50 -9.00 10.95
CA TYR A 315 -0.63 -10.43 10.83
C TYR A 315 -1.62 -11.03 11.83
N TRP A 316 -2.13 -12.19 11.49
CA TRP A 316 -2.99 -12.97 12.36
C TRP A 316 -2.38 -13.15 13.76
N GLY A 317 -3.18 -12.93 14.80
CA GLY A 317 -2.76 -13.05 16.19
C GLY A 317 -1.99 -11.85 16.75
N SER A 318 -1.80 -10.78 15.99
CA SER A 318 -1.26 -9.50 16.49
C SER A 318 -2.24 -8.79 17.42
N ASN A 319 -1.87 -7.64 17.96
CA ASN A 319 -2.73 -6.80 18.77
C ASN A 319 -3.29 -5.57 18.00
N GLY A 320 -3.24 -5.59 16.68
CA GLY A 320 -3.68 -4.48 15.83
C GLY A 320 -2.57 -3.44 15.60
N GLY A 321 -1.77 -3.61 14.55
CA GLY A 321 -0.59 -2.80 14.28
C GLY A 321 -0.81 -1.57 13.42
N TYR A 322 -1.90 -1.47 12.64
CA TYR A 322 -2.03 -0.44 11.62
C TYR A 322 -2.07 0.99 12.17
N GLU A 323 -2.87 1.25 13.20
CA GLU A 323 -2.90 2.58 13.81
C GLU A 323 -1.59 2.92 14.53
N CYS A 324 -0.93 1.94 15.14
CA CYS A 324 0.40 2.11 15.68
C CYS A 324 1.41 2.45 14.57
N ASN A 325 1.40 1.73 13.45
CA ASN A 325 2.25 2.01 12.29
C ASN A 325 1.99 3.39 11.70
N ALA A 326 0.71 3.80 11.59
CA ALA A 326 0.35 5.12 11.11
C ALA A 326 0.93 6.25 11.97
N ARG A 327 0.92 6.08 13.31
CA ARG A 327 1.52 7.04 14.25
C ARG A 327 3.05 6.99 14.26
N GLN A 328 3.64 5.79 14.27
CA GLN A 328 5.09 5.59 14.30
C GLN A 328 5.77 6.16 13.06
N ARG A 329 5.14 5.97 11.89
CA ARG A 329 5.54 6.54 10.60
C ARG A 329 4.66 7.74 10.24
N GLY A 330 4.35 8.58 11.23
CA GLY A 330 3.55 9.76 11.10
C GLY A 330 4.30 10.95 10.48
N GLU A 331 3.75 12.13 10.62
CA GLU A 331 4.21 13.38 9.99
C GLU A 331 5.71 13.63 10.19
N ARG A 332 6.19 13.51 11.42
CA ARG A 332 7.61 13.82 11.75
C ARG A 332 8.58 12.77 11.17
N PHE A 333 8.18 11.50 11.18
CA PHE A 333 8.97 10.45 10.54
C PHE A 333 9.09 10.71 9.03
N GLN A 334 7.99 11.08 8.38
CA GLN A 334 7.95 11.39 6.95
C GLN A 334 8.92 12.53 6.61
N ARG A 335 8.87 13.61 7.38
CA ARG A 335 9.72 14.80 7.20
C ARG A 335 11.20 14.48 7.32
N VAL A 336 11.57 13.73 8.35
CA VAL A 336 12.97 13.33 8.57
C VAL A 336 13.44 12.33 7.52
N PHE A 337 12.68 11.24 7.31
CA PHE A 337 13.14 10.14 6.47
C PHE A 337 13.16 10.51 4.98
N TYR A 338 12.07 11.05 4.46
CA TYR A 338 12.04 11.42 3.03
C TYR A 338 12.91 12.64 2.76
N GLY A 339 13.00 13.56 3.72
CA GLY A 339 13.91 14.69 3.65
C GLY A 339 15.38 14.26 3.55
N VAL A 340 15.83 13.33 4.42
CA VAL A 340 17.21 12.79 4.38
C VAL A 340 17.48 12.04 3.08
N ASN A 341 16.52 11.25 2.58
CA ASN A 341 16.65 10.59 1.29
C ASN A 341 16.85 11.62 0.17
N LEU A 342 15.98 12.61 0.09
CA LEU A 342 16.09 13.66 -0.92
C LEU A 342 17.42 14.42 -0.79
N ALA A 343 17.80 14.82 0.43
CA ALA A 343 19.06 15.54 0.68
C ALA A 343 20.31 14.70 0.33
N ASN A 344 20.18 13.38 0.31
CA ASN A 344 21.20 12.44 -0.16
C ASN A 344 21.09 12.11 -1.67
N GLY A 345 20.32 12.85 -2.45
CA GLY A 345 20.23 12.70 -3.91
C GLY A 345 19.35 11.54 -4.37
N ILE A 346 18.48 11.01 -3.50
CA ILE A 346 17.45 10.03 -3.91
C ILE A 346 16.28 10.82 -4.50
N THR A 347 16.32 11.04 -5.80
CA THR A 347 15.34 11.89 -6.51
C THR A 347 14.17 11.12 -7.10
N LEU A 348 14.19 9.78 -7.04
CA LEU A 348 13.06 8.92 -7.35
C LEU A 348 12.66 8.19 -6.07
N GLN A 349 11.48 8.51 -5.54
CA GLN A 349 10.96 7.94 -4.30
C GLN A 349 9.54 7.43 -4.52
N SER A 350 9.30 6.13 -4.27
CA SER A 350 7.98 5.50 -4.35
C SER A 350 7.58 4.91 -3.01
N ILE A 351 6.54 5.46 -2.40
CA ILE A 351 6.09 5.08 -1.07
C ILE A 351 5.24 3.80 -1.14
N TYR A 352 5.68 2.74 -0.47
CA TYR A 352 4.96 1.49 -0.32
C TYR A 352 4.25 1.46 1.06
N VAL A 353 2.93 1.66 1.18
CA VAL A 353 1.96 2.05 0.14
C VAL A 353 1.30 3.37 0.53
N GLY A 354 0.76 4.10 -0.44
CA GLY A 354 -0.08 5.29 -0.18
C GLY A 354 -1.52 4.93 0.16
N PHE A 355 -2.00 3.82 -0.42
CA PHE A 355 -3.28 3.19 -0.11
C PHE A 355 -3.12 1.67 -0.21
N GLY A 356 -3.32 0.98 0.91
CA GLY A 356 -3.17 -0.48 0.98
C GLY A 356 -4.43 -1.24 0.53
N GLY A 357 -5.59 -0.82 1.00
CA GLY A 357 -6.89 -1.43 0.68
C GLY A 357 -7.20 -2.71 1.46
N THR A 358 -7.97 -3.58 0.85
CA THR A 358 -8.51 -4.81 1.46
C THR A 358 -8.07 -6.03 0.68
N SER A 359 -7.43 -7.01 1.31
CA SER A 359 -7.21 -8.35 0.75
C SER A 359 -8.52 -9.16 0.85
N TRP A 360 -9.53 -8.74 0.08
CA TRP A 360 -10.83 -9.39 0.03
C TRP A 360 -10.73 -10.79 -0.60
N GLY A 361 -11.74 -11.62 -0.36
CA GLY A 361 -11.72 -13.01 -0.84
C GLY A 361 -10.51 -13.78 -0.30
N TRP A 362 -9.83 -14.48 -1.18
CA TRP A 362 -8.68 -15.33 -0.89
C TRP A 362 -7.35 -14.74 -1.39
N LEU A 363 -7.25 -13.41 -1.49
CA LEU A 363 -6.06 -12.71 -1.98
C LEU A 363 -4.87 -12.74 -1.01
N ALA A 364 -5.13 -12.79 0.29
CA ALA A 364 -4.11 -12.67 1.32
C ALA A 364 -3.09 -13.82 1.31
N ALA A 365 -1.80 -13.51 1.51
CA ALA A 365 -0.82 -14.50 1.93
C ALA A 365 -1.16 -15.04 3.34
N PRO A 366 -0.71 -16.25 3.72
CA PRO A 366 -1.18 -16.93 4.93
C PRO A 366 -0.84 -16.22 6.24
N VAL A 367 0.00 -15.19 6.22
CA VAL A 367 0.40 -14.44 7.42
C VAL A 367 -0.50 -13.25 7.70
N VAL A 368 -1.03 -12.61 6.66
CA VAL A 368 -1.81 -11.36 6.79
C VAL A 368 -3.30 -11.66 6.85
N PHE A 369 -4.02 -10.81 7.58
CA PHE A 369 -5.48 -10.86 7.63
C PHE A 369 -6.11 -9.99 6.53
N THR A 370 -7.44 -9.90 6.48
CA THR A 370 -8.16 -9.27 5.38
C THR A 370 -7.82 -7.80 5.17
N SER A 371 -7.76 -6.99 6.21
CA SER A 371 -7.33 -5.59 6.04
C SER A 371 -5.87 -5.52 5.61
N TYR A 372 -5.59 -4.68 4.63
CA TYR A 372 -4.25 -4.30 4.23
C TYR A 372 -4.06 -2.79 4.35
N ASP A 373 -4.60 -2.20 5.39
CA ASP A 373 -4.52 -0.75 5.66
C ASP A 373 -3.08 -0.22 5.68
N TYR A 374 -2.13 -1.05 6.15
CA TYR A 374 -0.68 -0.78 6.18
C TYR A 374 -0.29 0.40 7.07
N GLY A 375 -1.23 1.12 7.67
CA GLY A 375 -1.00 2.43 8.29
C GLY A 375 -0.65 3.51 7.26
N ALA A 376 -1.15 3.35 6.04
CA ALA A 376 -0.86 4.18 4.86
C ALA A 376 -1.33 5.64 5.02
N ALA A 377 -0.91 6.51 4.10
CA ALA A 377 -1.32 7.92 4.05
C ALA A 377 -2.82 8.08 3.79
N ILE A 378 -3.39 7.18 3.01
CA ILE A 378 -4.84 7.03 2.80
C ILE A 378 -5.24 5.70 3.44
N SER A 379 -6.14 5.73 4.42
CA SER A 379 -6.58 4.53 5.14
C SER A 379 -7.43 3.60 4.26
N GLU A 380 -7.65 2.35 4.73
CA GLU A 380 -8.56 1.41 4.08
C GLU A 380 -9.97 1.99 3.87
N ALA A 381 -10.46 2.82 4.81
CA ALA A 381 -11.70 3.58 4.69
C ALA A 381 -11.60 4.79 3.75
N ARG A 382 -10.49 4.97 3.05
CA ARG A 382 -10.18 6.08 2.14
C ARG A 382 -10.12 7.45 2.82
N GLU A 383 -9.84 7.48 4.12
CA GLU A 383 -9.60 8.70 4.87
C GLU A 383 -8.15 9.17 4.69
N ILE A 384 -7.96 10.47 4.43
CA ILE A 384 -6.64 11.08 4.36
C ILE A 384 -6.11 11.28 5.79
N ARG A 385 -5.03 10.60 6.15
CA ARG A 385 -4.37 10.71 7.45
C ARG A 385 -3.46 11.95 7.54
N PRO A 386 -3.15 12.44 8.74
CA PRO A 386 -2.27 13.60 8.93
C PRO A 386 -0.91 13.49 8.24
N LYS A 387 -0.33 12.28 8.12
CA LYS A 387 0.92 12.07 7.38
C LYS A 387 0.86 12.48 5.90
N ALA A 388 -0.31 12.43 5.27
CA ALA A 388 -0.49 12.89 3.89
C ALA A 388 -0.42 14.42 3.78
N GLU A 389 -0.73 15.15 4.85
CA GLU A 389 -0.56 16.60 4.90
C GLU A 389 0.92 16.98 4.80
N GLU A 390 1.79 16.24 5.49
CA GLU A 390 3.25 16.41 5.40
C GLU A 390 3.78 16.06 4.00
N MET A 391 3.30 14.97 3.41
CA MET A 391 3.65 14.60 2.03
C MET A 391 3.27 15.70 1.04
N LYS A 392 2.09 16.33 1.22
CA LYS A 392 1.64 17.48 0.43
C LYS A 392 2.52 18.71 0.62
N GLN A 393 2.96 18.99 1.84
CA GLN A 393 3.84 20.12 2.12
C GLN A 393 5.21 19.93 1.48
N LEU A 394 5.80 18.75 1.56
CA LEU A 394 7.05 18.42 0.86
C LEU A 394 6.87 18.48 -0.66
N ALA A 395 5.80 17.94 -1.20
CA ALA A 395 5.48 18.03 -2.63
C ALA A 395 5.35 19.49 -3.10
N GLY A 396 4.73 20.34 -2.27
CA GLY A 396 4.63 21.79 -2.52
C GLY A 396 5.98 22.47 -2.60
N LEU A 397 6.95 22.08 -1.77
CA LEU A 397 8.34 22.54 -1.87
C LEU A 397 8.97 22.08 -3.20
N LEU A 398 8.84 20.79 -3.55
CA LEU A 398 9.39 20.24 -4.80
C LEU A 398 8.82 20.93 -6.06
N GLU A 399 7.54 21.25 -6.06
CA GLU A 399 6.88 21.97 -7.16
C GLU A 399 7.28 23.44 -7.21
N SER A 400 7.46 24.08 -6.04
CA SER A 400 7.79 25.51 -5.93
C SER A 400 9.26 25.81 -6.19
N VAL A 401 10.16 24.84 -5.98
CA VAL A 401 11.61 24.94 -6.10
C VAL A 401 12.15 23.78 -6.94
N PRO A 402 11.90 23.79 -8.25
CA PRO A 402 12.27 22.67 -9.14
C PRO A 402 13.78 22.40 -9.21
N ASP A 403 14.62 23.37 -8.86
CA ASP A 403 16.08 23.21 -8.77
C ASP A 403 16.53 22.07 -7.84
N LEU A 404 15.69 21.67 -6.88
CA LEU A 404 15.94 20.52 -6.00
C LEU A 404 16.16 19.22 -6.79
N ALA A 405 15.53 19.06 -7.96
CA ALA A 405 15.68 17.87 -8.78
C ALA A 405 17.08 17.72 -9.40
N GLY A 406 17.85 18.82 -9.45
CA GLY A 406 19.18 18.83 -10.04
C GLY A 406 20.31 19.06 -9.03
N MET A 407 20.02 19.03 -7.73
CA MET A 407 20.99 19.40 -6.71
C MET A 407 22.17 18.43 -6.62
N ILE A 408 23.32 18.99 -6.25
CA ILE A 408 24.57 18.28 -5.97
C ILE A 408 25.11 18.70 -4.60
N PRO A 409 26.01 17.92 -3.97
CA PRO A 409 26.60 18.31 -2.70
C PRO A 409 27.30 19.67 -2.77
N ALA A 410 27.16 20.47 -1.72
CA ALA A 410 27.90 21.70 -1.50
C ALA A 410 28.93 21.53 -0.36
N GLY A 411 29.78 22.55 -0.14
CA GLY A 411 30.74 22.53 0.95
C GLY A 411 30.10 22.57 2.32
N PRO A 412 30.87 22.27 3.39
CA PRO A 412 30.34 22.24 4.75
C PRO A 412 29.89 23.63 5.21
N VAL A 413 28.97 23.67 6.18
CA VAL A 413 28.53 24.89 6.88
C VAL A 413 28.97 24.84 8.33
N GLU A 414 29.10 26.00 8.98
CA GLU A 414 29.38 26.07 10.42
C GLU A 414 28.06 25.98 11.19
N ILE A 415 28.02 25.15 12.22
CA ILE A 415 26.84 24.89 13.04
C ILE A 415 27.22 25.14 14.52
N SER A 416 26.44 25.92 15.26
CA SER A 416 26.76 26.25 16.66
C SER A 416 26.37 25.14 17.64
N SER A 417 25.57 24.14 17.27
CA SER A 417 25.16 23.02 18.13
C SER A 417 25.73 21.69 17.64
N PRO A 418 26.34 20.86 18.50
CA PRO A 418 26.81 19.52 18.16
C PRO A 418 25.68 18.50 17.99
N ASN A 419 24.46 18.84 18.44
CA ASN A 419 23.27 17.98 18.33
C ASN A 419 22.64 18.02 16.94
N ILE A 420 23.11 18.90 16.06
CA ILE A 420 22.51 19.20 14.76
C ILE A 420 23.41 18.69 13.64
N GLN A 421 22.78 18.17 12.60
CA GLN A 421 23.40 17.83 11.32
C GLN A 421 22.74 18.65 10.22
N VAL A 422 23.54 19.12 9.26
CA VAL A 422 23.04 19.82 8.07
C VAL A 422 23.54 19.12 6.83
N TYR A 423 22.61 18.72 5.95
CA TYR A 423 22.88 18.27 4.59
C TYR A 423 22.84 19.49 3.69
N HIS A 424 23.99 19.88 3.14
CA HIS A 424 24.11 21.08 2.33
C HIS A 424 24.32 20.74 0.86
N ASN A 425 23.34 21.10 0.04
CA ASN A 425 23.35 20.92 -1.40
C ASN A 425 23.19 22.25 -2.15
N ARG A 426 23.49 22.24 -3.46
CA ARG A 426 23.30 23.39 -4.34
C ARG A 426 22.79 22.97 -5.71
N SER A 427 22.11 23.88 -6.40
CA SER A 427 21.87 23.79 -7.84
C SER A 427 23.14 24.21 -8.58
N PRO A 428 23.68 23.37 -9.48
CA PRO A 428 24.81 23.78 -10.31
C PRO A 428 24.41 24.82 -11.38
N GLU A 429 23.14 24.93 -11.72
CA GLU A 429 22.61 25.84 -12.73
C GLU A 429 22.37 27.25 -12.18
N THR A 430 21.81 27.39 -10.99
CA THR A 430 21.36 28.67 -10.39
C THR A 430 22.15 29.09 -9.16
N ASP A 431 22.99 28.18 -8.63
CA ASP A 431 23.72 28.32 -7.38
C ASP A 431 22.81 28.44 -6.13
N ALA A 432 21.50 28.16 -6.28
CA ALA A 432 20.58 28.05 -5.16
C ALA A 432 21.07 27.03 -4.13
N ARG A 433 20.82 27.27 -2.83
CA ARG A 433 21.26 26.43 -1.73
C ARG A 433 20.08 25.74 -1.06
N PHE A 434 20.28 24.48 -0.72
CA PHE A 434 19.30 23.62 -0.07
C PHE A 434 19.95 22.96 1.14
N LEU A 435 19.49 23.34 2.31
CA LEU A 435 19.99 22.82 3.56
C LEU A 435 18.87 22.04 4.28
N LEU A 436 19.02 20.73 4.39
CA LEU A 436 18.16 19.96 5.31
C LEU A 436 18.85 19.92 6.67
N VAL A 437 18.14 20.37 7.67
CA VAL A 437 18.58 20.38 9.07
C VAL A 437 17.87 19.28 9.84
N THR A 438 18.62 18.42 10.52
CA THR A 438 18.11 17.33 11.38
C THR A 438 18.89 17.29 12.69
N HIS A 439 18.36 16.56 13.66
CA HIS A 439 19.17 16.16 14.80
C HIS A 439 20.27 15.18 14.40
N LYS A 440 21.24 15.00 15.27
CA LYS A 440 22.34 14.03 15.18
C LYS A 440 22.34 13.16 16.45
N PRO A 441 21.87 11.89 16.40
CA PRO A 441 21.28 11.18 15.24
C PRO A 441 19.93 11.77 14.80
N SER A 442 19.48 11.46 13.57
CA SER A 442 18.29 12.07 12.96
C SER A 442 16.99 11.81 13.72
N ASN A 443 16.94 10.79 14.58
CA ASN A 443 15.83 10.50 15.49
C ASN A 443 16.00 11.14 16.89
N GLY A 444 16.90 12.14 17.03
CA GLY A 444 17.01 12.97 18.23
C GLY A 444 15.69 13.67 18.57
N GLN A 445 15.49 13.99 19.85
CA GLN A 445 14.26 14.62 20.35
C GLN A 445 14.56 15.82 21.29
N THR A 446 15.77 16.36 21.22
CA THR A 446 16.14 17.57 21.93
C THR A 446 15.44 18.80 21.37
N ASN A 447 15.43 19.89 22.14
CA ASN A 447 15.00 21.20 21.68
C ASN A 447 16.25 22.05 21.58
N ASP A 448 16.58 22.48 20.36
CA ASP A 448 17.84 23.18 20.10
C ASP A 448 17.57 24.51 19.37
N ASP A 449 18.06 25.62 19.97
CA ASP A 449 18.25 26.88 19.28
C ASP A 449 19.73 26.98 18.89
N PHE A 450 19.99 27.26 17.64
CA PHE A 450 21.34 27.25 17.07
C PHE A 450 21.44 28.21 15.89
N THR A 451 22.66 28.38 15.37
CA THR A 451 22.89 29.11 14.13
C THR A 451 23.56 28.22 13.08
N VAL A 452 23.21 28.48 11.83
CA VAL A 452 23.91 27.95 10.66
C VAL A 452 24.60 29.10 9.94
N THR A 453 25.93 29.09 9.87
CA THR A 453 26.68 30.09 9.12
C THR A 453 27.03 29.53 7.76
N ALA A 454 26.48 30.13 6.73
CA ALA A 454 26.65 29.66 5.35
C ALA A 454 27.03 30.81 4.40
N SER A 455 27.87 30.47 3.40
CA SER A 455 28.06 31.28 2.22
C SER A 455 26.93 30.97 1.24
N LEU A 456 26.00 31.89 1.14
CA LEU A 456 24.86 31.81 0.24
C LEU A 456 25.13 32.61 -1.04
N PRO A 457 24.35 32.47 -2.12
CA PRO A 457 24.59 33.25 -3.37
C PRO A 457 24.58 34.76 -3.18
N ASP A 458 23.84 35.25 -2.20
CA ASP A 458 23.67 36.68 -1.93
C ASP A 458 24.62 37.21 -0.85
N GLY A 459 25.49 36.40 -0.24
CA GLY A 459 26.45 36.78 0.79
C GLY A 459 26.67 35.73 1.86
N ARG A 460 27.45 36.07 2.91
CA ARG A 460 27.63 35.21 4.08
C ARG A 460 26.64 35.61 5.17
N TYR A 461 25.85 34.68 5.62
CA TYR A 461 24.80 34.91 6.62
C TYR A 461 24.94 33.96 7.81
N VAL A 462 24.59 34.49 8.99
CA VAL A 462 24.40 33.71 10.22
C VAL A 462 22.90 33.56 10.41
N VAL A 463 22.37 32.40 10.10
CA VAL A 463 20.93 32.11 10.10
C VAL A 463 20.53 31.49 11.43
N PRO A 464 19.68 32.16 12.24
CA PRO A 464 19.17 31.59 13.48
C PRO A 464 18.13 30.54 13.17
N MET A 465 18.22 29.39 13.80
CA MET A 465 17.28 28.28 13.62
C MET A 465 16.88 27.65 14.93
N THR A 466 15.70 27.08 14.95
CA THR A 466 15.15 26.28 16.05
C THR A 466 14.74 24.93 15.50
N LEU A 467 15.08 23.83 16.19
CA LEU A 467 14.64 22.47 15.85
C LEU A 467 14.21 21.77 17.15
N ASN A 468 12.91 21.48 17.29
CA ASN A 468 12.32 20.94 18.50
C ASN A 468 11.79 19.51 18.30
N GLY A 469 12.21 18.59 19.18
CA GLY A 469 11.79 17.21 19.18
C GLY A 469 12.18 16.46 17.89
N PHE A 470 11.53 15.36 17.60
CA PHE A 470 11.80 14.58 16.37
C PHE A 470 11.31 15.34 15.14
N ASP A 471 12.23 15.96 14.39
CA ASP A 471 11.90 16.80 13.24
C ASP A 471 13.06 16.99 12.25
N ALA A 472 12.74 17.57 11.09
CA ALA A 472 13.67 18.10 10.09
C ALA A 472 13.13 19.40 9.50
N LYS A 473 14.00 20.25 8.95
CA LYS A 473 13.61 21.51 8.30
C LYS A 473 14.42 21.75 7.05
N TRP A 474 13.74 22.13 5.96
CA TRP A 474 14.37 22.64 4.75
C TRP A 474 14.57 24.15 4.83
N LEU A 475 15.82 24.57 4.75
CA LEU A 475 16.18 25.96 4.48
C LEU A 475 16.54 26.09 3.02
N VAL A 476 15.83 26.95 2.32
CA VAL A 476 16.05 27.27 0.91
C VAL A 476 16.61 28.67 0.78
N ALA A 477 17.66 28.83 0.00
CA ALA A 477 18.33 30.13 -0.16
C ALA A 477 18.76 30.40 -1.61
N GLY A 478 18.75 31.65 -2.01
CA GLY A 478 19.19 32.09 -3.32
C GLY A 478 18.26 31.68 -4.47
N VAL A 479 16.96 31.53 -4.22
CA VAL A 479 15.97 31.18 -5.25
C VAL A 479 15.13 32.37 -5.68
N ASP A 480 14.57 32.31 -6.89
CA ASP A 480 13.53 33.22 -7.36
C ASP A 480 12.15 32.60 -7.13
N LEU A 481 11.29 33.28 -6.37
CA LEU A 481 9.93 32.90 -6.12
C LEU A 481 8.98 33.83 -6.88
N ALA A 482 8.76 33.55 -8.17
CA ALA A 482 7.91 34.33 -9.07
C ALA A 482 8.29 35.82 -9.15
N GLY A 483 9.60 36.12 -9.34
CA GLY A 483 10.14 37.45 -9.42
C GLY A 483 10.61 38.07 -8.08
N GLN A 484 10.44 37.32 -6.99
CA GLN A 484 10.94 37.69 -5.66
C GLN A 484 12.24 36.94 -5.36
N ARG A 485 13.33 37.65 -5.11
CA ARG A 485 14.59 37.04 -4.72
C ARG A 485 14.56 36.65 -3.25
N LEU A 486 14.43 35.37 -2.95
CA LEU A 486 14.59 34.85 -1.61
C LEU A 486 16.08 34.68 -1.30
N VAL A 487 16.61 35.47 -0.36
CA VAL A 487 17.98 35.32 0.14
C VAL A 487 18.06 34.03 0.97
N TYR A 488 17.16 33.89 1.96
CA TYR A 488 16.90 32.64 2.66
C TYR A 488 15.56 32.73 3.43
N SER A 489 15.03 31.56 3.81
CA SER A 489 13.93 31.46 4.77
C SER A 489 14.16 30.28 5.73
N THR A 490 13.95 30.52 7.04
CA THR A 490 13.91 29.45 8.05
C THR A 490 12.54 28.79 8.12
N SER A 491 11.55 29.34 7.40
CA SER A 491 10.25 28.70 7.13
C SER A 491 10.32 27.99 5.80
N GLU A 492 9.63 26.87 5.70
CA GLU A 492 9.60 26.04 4.49
C GLU A 492 8.64 26.61 3.44
N VAL A 493 9.06 26.62 2.20
CA VAL A 493 8.23 27.06 1.05
C VAL A 493 7.26 25.94 0.71
N GLN A 494 5.95 26.23 0.73
CA GLN A 494 4.91 25.24 0.39
C GLN A 494 4.25 25.53 -0.97
N ALA A 495 4.03 26.80 -1.30
CA ALA A 495 3.41 27.11 -2.58
C ALA A 495 3.88 28.46 -3.12
N VAL A 496 4.10 28.52 -4.42
CA VAL A 496 4.32 29.76 -5.17
C VAL A 496 3.27 29.81 -6.28
N LEU A 497 2.37 30.79 -6.21
CA LEU A 497 1.39 31.07 -7.26
C LEU A 497 1.90 32.28 -8.07
N PRO A 498 2.45 32.07 -9.28
CA PRO A 498 2.93 33.17 -10.11
C PRO A 498 1.77 34.06 -10.54
N SER A 499 2.00 35.37 -10.57
CA SER A 499 1.03 36.31 -11.12
C SER A 499 1.80 37.56 -11.60
N ALA A 500 1.45 38.08 -12.75
CA ALA A 500 2.08 39.31 -13.28
C ALA A 500 1.79 40.54 -12.40
N ARG A 501 0.71 40.51 -11.65
CA ARG A 501 0.28 41.65 -10.81
C ARG A 501 0.74 41.50 -9.36
N GLN A 502 0.51 40.36 -8.76
CA GLN A 502 0.79 40.08 -7.35
C GLN A 502 0.96 38.58 -7.17
N PRO A 503 2.19 38.03 -7.22
CA PRO A 503 2.42 36.63 -6.86
C PRO A 503 2.05 36.40 -5.40
N VAL A 504 1.66 35.13 -5.09
CA VAL A 504 1.35 34.68 -3.74
C VAL A 504 2.34 33.59 -3.36
N VAL A 505 3.01 33.76 -2.23
CA VAL A 505 3.94 32.78 -1.68
C VAL A 505 3.44 32.33 -0.32
N LEU A 506 3.28 31.02 -0.12
CA LEU A 506 2.94 30.39 1.15
C LEU A 506 4.19 29.74 1.72
N ILE A 507 4.54 30.14 2.94
CA ILE A 507 5.59 29.52 3.76
C ILE A 507 5.00 29.08 5.09
N HIS A 508 5.62 28.07 5.71
CA HIS A 508 5.14 27.55 6.98
C HIS A 508 6.26 27.11 7.92
N GLY A 509 5.91 26.91 9.18
CA GLY A 509 6.76 26.31 10.20
C GLY A 509 5.94 25.81 11.39
N ARG A 510 6.60 25.24 12.37
CA ARG A 510 5.92 24.72 13.56
C ARG A 510 5.27 25.85 14.37
N LYS A 511 4.11 25.52 14.93
CA LYS A 511 3.39 26.43 15.82
C LYS A 511 4.31 26.98 16.91
N ASP A 512 4.21 28.31 17.11
CA ASP A 512 4.95 29.11 18.08
C ASP A 512 6.47 29.22 17.88
N GLU A 513 7.05 28.46 16.90
CA GLU A 513 8.49 28.61 16.61
C GLU A 513 8.79 29.93 15.89
N PRO A 514 9.96 30.54 16.19
CA PRO A 514 10.40 31.73 15.47
C PRO A 514 10.71 31.44 14.03
N GLY A 515 10.38 32.37 13.14
CA GLY A 515 10.70 32.34 11.72
C GLY A 515 11.37 33.62 11.27
N GLN A 516 12.26 33.47 10.28
CA GLN A 516 12.93 34.61 9.66
C GLN A 516 12.97 34.41 8.14
N THR A 517 12.49 35.38 7.39
CA THR A 517 12.58 35.40 5.93
C THR A 517 13.32 36.65 5.46
N MET A 518 14.30 36.47 4.57
CA MET A 518 15.11 37.53 3.99
C MET A 518 14.85 37.61 2.49
N LEU A 519 14.45 38.78 2.02
CA LEU A 519 14.18 39.07 0.60
C LEU A 519 15.10 40.20 0.10
N ARG A 520 15.53 40.14 -1.17
CA ARG A 520 16.41 41.15 -1.78
C ARG A 520 15.63 42.14 -2.64
N PHE A 521 15.82 43.45 -2.39
CA PHE A 521 15.22 44.54 -3.13
C PHE A 521 16.29 45.57 -3.56
N ALA A 522 16.02 46.32 -4.64
CA ALA A 522 16.91 47.42 -5.11
C ALA A 522 16.78 48.67 -4.23
N SER A 523 15.67 48.90 -3.58
CA SER A 523 15.42 49.99 -2.64
C SER A 523 14.39 49.54 -1.61
N ALA A 524 14.21 50.32 -0.53
CA ALA A 524 13.28 49.96 0.56
C ALA A 524 11.84 49.75 0.03
N PRO A 525 11.26 48.56 0.18
CA PRO A 525 9.88 48.32 -0.18
C PRO A 525 8.92 48.80 0.96
N THR A 526 7.66 48.94 0.62
CA THR A 526 6.58 49.15 1.62
C THR A 526 6.07 47.81 2.11
N VAL A 527 6.13 47.56 3.41
CA VAL A 527 5.60 46.35 4.07
C VAL A 527 4.31 46.70 4.78
N THR A 528 3.21 46.02 4.42
CA THR A 528 1.91 46.16 5.07
C THR A 528 1.47 44.81 5.64
N VAL A 529 1.42 44.72 6.97
CA VAL A 529 0.89 43.57 7.69
C VAL A 529 -0.63 43.66 7.69
N LEU A 530 -1.29 42.78 6.94
CA LEU A 530 -2.77 42.72 6.85
C LEU A 530 -3.38 41.90 7.98
N GLU A 531 -2.66 40.87 8.45
CA GLU A 531 -3.07 39.99 9.54
C GLU A 531 -1.81 39.38 10.20
N GLY A 532 -1.89 39.07 11.50
CA GLY A 532 -0.80 38.47 12.28
C GLY A 532 0.21 39.50 12.79
N GLN A 533 1.34 39.01 13.31
CA GLN A 533 2.40 39.83 13.87
C GLN A 533 3.71 39.56 13.14
N VAL A 534 4.18 40.54 12.36
CA VAL A 534 5.43 40.47 11.58
C VAL A 534 6.19 41.77 11.75
N ARG A 535 7.45 41.67 12.14
CA ARG A 535 8.36 42.83 12.22
C ARG A 535 9.22 42.87 10.97
N SER A 536 9.42 44.01 10.39
CA SER A 536 10.25 44.21 9.21
C SER A 536 11.41 45.22 9.47
N ALA A 537 12.56 44.94 8.91
CA ALA A 537 13.69 45.83 8.86
C ALA A 537 14.37 45.77 7.48
N PHE A 538 14.78 46.91 6.93
CA PHE A 538 15.47 46.98 5.65
C PHE A 538 16.91 47.47 5.81
N ASP A 539 17.86 46.68 5.36
CA ASP A 539 19.28 47.06 5.24
C ASP A 539 19.53 47.66 3.85
N ALA A 540 19.67 48.95 3.80
CA ALA A 540 19.88 49.66 2.53
C ALA A 540 21.24 49.35 1.89
N ALA A 541 22.26 48.95 2.65
CA ALA A 541 23.57 48.62 2.12
C ALA A 541 23.60 47.27 1.41
N ALA A 542 22.94 46.28 2.00
CA ALA A 542 22.77 44.95 1.40
C ALA A 542 21.58 44.88 0.43
N GLY A 543 20.58 45.75 0.58
CA GLY A 543 19.29 45.64 -0.08
C GLY A 543 18.38 44.53 0.51
N ASP A 544 18.61 44.15 1.74
CA ASP A 544 17.94 43.04 2.42
C ASP A 544 16.76 43.51 3.26
N LEU A 545 15.56 43.03 2.89
CA LEU A 545 14.38 43.10 3.73
C LEU A 545 14.32 41.87 4.64
N LYS A 546 14.47 42.08 5.93
CA LYS A 546 14.30 41.05 6.97
C LYS A 546 12.89 41.10 7.54
N LEU A 547 12.24 39.93 7.61
CA LEU A 547 10.97 39.70 8.27
C LEU A 547 11.18 38.73 9.42
N ASP A 548 10.84 39.13 10.65
CA ASP A 548 10.88 38.31 11.86
C ASP A 548 9.45 38.10 12.38
N TYR A 549 9.08 36.86 12.71
CA TYR A 549 7.74 36.45 13.12
C TYR A 549 7.78 35.17 13.97
N ALA A 550 6.63 34.80 14.58
CA ALA A 550 6.39 33.49 15.10
C ALA A 550 5.27 32.83 14.27
N HIS A 551 5.33 31.51 14.08
CA HIS A 551 4.32 30.76 13.33
C HIS A 551 3.07 30.56 14.20
N GLN A 552 2.08 31.46 14.07
CA GLN A 552 0.82 31.45 14.83
C GLN A 552 -0.36 31.69 13.87
N GLY A 553 -1.19 30.68 13.65
CA GLY A 553 -2.29 30.74 12.73
C GLY A 553 -1.81 31.07 11.31
N LEU A 554 -2.35 32.14 10.70
CA LEU A 554 -1.98 32.60 9.34
C LEU A 554 -1.71 34.10 9.36
N ALA A 555 -0.46 34.52 9.19
CA ALA A 555 -0.15 35.92 8.94
C ALA A 555 -0.18 36.24 7.44
N ARG A 556 -0.56 37.48 7.09
CA ARG A 556 -0.67 37.97 5.72
C ARG A 556 0.07 39.27 5.58
N VAL A 557 1.09 39.29 4.74
CA VAL A 557 1.97 40.43 4.53
C VAL A 557 1.97 40.81 3.05
N LYS A 558 1.61 42.04 2.77
CA LYS A 558 1.78 42.63 1.42
C LYS A 558 3.09 43.44 1.39
N ILE A 559 3.90 43.17 0.37
CA ILE A 559 5.17 43.88 0.12
C ILE A 559 5.07 44.53 -1.26
N SER A 560 5.29 45.83 -1.36
CA SER A 560 5.11 46.60 -2.60
C SER A 560 6.31 47.51 -2.88
N GLY A 561 6.64 47.71 -4.14
CA GLY A 561 7.74 48.57 -4.56
C GLY A 561 9.10 47.91 -4.44
N GLY A 562 10.13 48.73 -4.18
CA GLY A 562 11.52 48.25 -4.06
C GLY A 562 12.15 47.68 -5.34
N GLY A 563 11.55 47.91 -6.52
CA GLY A 563 12.03 47.42 -7.80
C GLY A 563 11.61 45.97 -8.12
N ARG A 564 10.64 45.42 -7.41
CA ARG A 564 10.09 44.07 -7.60
C ARG A 564 8.58 44.12 -7.80
N PRO A 565 7.91 43.07 -8.38
CA PRO A 565 6.48 42.96 -8.38
C PRO A 565 5.90 42.96 -6.93
N ASP A 566 4.67 43.44 -6.77
CA ASP A 566 3.99 43.33 -5.45
C ASP A 566 3.88 41.86 -5.05
N LEU A 567 4.12 41.55 -3.77
CA LEU A 567 4.07 40.19 -3.22
C LEU A 567 2.98 40.09 -2.13
N LEU A 568 2.17 39.05 -2.16
CA LEU A 568 1.44 38.56 -0.98
C LEU A 568 2.22 37.39 -0.36
N LEU A 569 2.76 37.59 0.84
CA LEU A 569 3.40 36.53 1.60
C LEU A 569 2.41 36.03 2.67
N LEU A 570 2.08 34.75 2.60
CA LEU A 570 1.28 34.01 3.57
C LEU A 570 2.24 33.21 4.46
N ILE A 571 2.15 33.40 5.77
CA ILE A 571 3.02 32.74 6.75
C ILE A 571 2.11 31.95 7.69
N GLY A 572 2.11 30.63 7.53
CA GLY A 572 1.23 29.72 8.30
C GLY A 572 1.96 28.97 9.40
N GLU A 573 1.28 28.66 10.49
CA GLU A 573 1.67 27.48 11.26
C GLU A 573 1.36 26.23 10.43
N GLU A 574 2.07 25.12 10.65
CA GLU A 574 2.02 23.91 9.79
C GLU A 574 0.59 23.37 9.57
N LYS A 575 -0.25 23.33 10.61
CA LYS A 575 -1.63 22.82 10.51
C LYS A 575 -2.55 23.77 9.74
N GLU A 576 -2.33 25.06 9.85
CA GLU A 576 -3.06 26.04 9.06
C GLU A 576 -2.62 26.01 7.60
N ALA A 577 -1.29 25.86 7.33
CA ALA A 577 -0.74 25.71 6.00
C ALA A 577 -1.19 24.41 5.32
N ALA A 578 -1.40 23.32 6.07
CA ALA A 578 -1.94 22.07 5.57
C ALA A 578 -3.38 22.20 4.98
N ARG A 579 -4.14 23.25 5.33
CA ARG A 579 -5.47 23.52 4.78
C ARG A 579 -5.45 24.15 3.38
N PHE A 580 -4.26 24.43 2.85
CA PHE A 580 -4.10 24.98 1.50
C PHE A 580 -3.90 23.87 0.48
N TRP A 581 -4.48 24.07 -0.69
CA TRP A 581 -4.39 23.21 -1.85
C TRP A 581 -3.98 24.04 -3.05
N ARG A 582 -2.93 23.63 -3.76
CA ARG A 582 -2.52 24.25 -5.01
C ARG A 582 -2.85 23.32 -6.18
N GLN A 583 -3.51 23.87 -7.20
CA GLN A 583 -3.67 23.18 -8.49
C GLN A 583 -3.53 24.20 -9.62
N GLY A 584 -2.44 24.05 -10.38
CA GLY A 584 -2.12 24.95 -11.48
C GLY A 584 -2.11 26.42 -11.06
N ASP A 585 -3.05 27.19 -11.62
CA ASP A 585 -3.20 28.63 -11.43
C ASP A 585 -4.02 29.05 -10.20
N VAL A 586 -4.33 28.14 -9.32
CA VAL A 586 -5.22 28.42 -8.17
C VAL A 586 -4.61 27.91 -6.87
N LEU A 587 -4.69 28.72 -5.82
CA LEU A 587 -4.40 28.35 -4.43
C LEU A 587 -5.72 28.47 -3.64
N VAL A 588 -6.17 27.39 -3.01
CA VAL A 588 -7.45 27.28 -2.30
C VAL A 588 -7.20 26.93 -0.84
N ARG A 589 -7.88 27.60 0.10
CA ARG A 589 -7.86 27.31 1.53
C ARG A 589 -9.27 26.94 1.99
N GLY A 590 -9.37 25.88 2.79
CA GLY A 590 -10.60 25.54 3.51
C GLY A 590 -11.08 24.10 3.34
N PRO A 591 -11.40 23.60 2.13
CA PRO A 591 -11.98 22.27 1.98
C PRO A 591 -11.05 21.17 2.51
N ALA A 592 -11.64 20.06 2.96
CA ALA A 592 -10.89 18.89 3.44
C ALA A 592 -10.09 18.22 2.33
N LEU A 593 -10.55 18.32 1.08
CA LEU A 593 -9.86 17.86 -0.12
C LEU A 593 -10.25 18.74 -1.30
N LEU A 594 -9.28 19.19 -2.08
CA LEU A 594 -9.51 19.76 -3.41
C LEU A 594 -9.16 18.70 -4.46
N ARG A 595 -10.16 18.21 -5.19
CA ARG A 595 -9.98 17.20 -6.24
C ARG A 595 -9.56 17.83 -7.55
N HIS A 596 -10.29 18.85 -8.01
CA HIS A 596 -9.98 19.58 -9.23
C HIS A 596 -10.24 21.09 -9.08
N ALA A 597 -9.38 21.88 -9.74
CA ALA A 597 -9.57 23.30 -9.95
C ALA A 597 -9.31 23.63 -11.44
N ARG A 598 -10.28 24.21 -12.11
CA ARG A 598 -10.17 24.61 -13.51
C ARG A 598 -10.82 25.96 -13.75
N ILE A 599 -10.13 26.84 -14.45
CA ILE A 599 -10.68 28.11 -14.91
C ILE A 599 -11.12 27.95 -16.37
N ASP A 600 -12.39 28.21 -16.62
CA ASP A 600 -12.99 28.21 -17.96
C ASP A 600 -13.68 29.54 -18.19
N ARG A 601 -13.18 30.33 -19.14
CA ARG A 601 -13.70 31.67 -19.53
C ARG A 601 -13.97 32.60 -18.34
N GLY A 602 -13.10 32.55 -17.32
CA GLY A 602 -13.22 33.35 -16.10
C GLY A 602 -14.17 32.77 -15.05
N GLN A 603 -14.73 31.58 -15.25
CA GLN A 603 -15.43 30.81 -14.24
C GLN A 603 -14.48 29.80 -13.61
N LEU A 604 -14.29 29.85 -12.29
CA LEU A 604 -13.52 28.87 -11.54
C LEU A 604 -14.43 27.72 -11.12
N LEU A 605 -14.12 26.53 -11.60
CA LEU A 605 -14.80 25.28 -11.31
C LEU A 605 -13.96 24.49 -10.31
N LEU A 606 -14.48 24.30 -9.11
CA LEU A 606 -13.85 23.55 -8.03
C LEU A 606 -14.68 22.30 -7.71
N THR A 607 -14.01 21.18 -7.54
CA THR A 607 -14.60 19.97 -6.96
C THR A 607 -13.74 19.49 -5.79
N GLY A 608 -14.40 18.94 -4.77
CA GLY A 608 -13.70 18.50 -3.57
C GLY A 608 -14.64 18.06 -2.45
N ASP A 609 -14.04 17.81 -1.28
CA ASP A 609 -14.73 17.25 -0.14
C ASP A 609 -14.71 18.22 1.06
N THR A 610 -15.81 18.23 1.81
CA THR A 610 -15.91 18.89 3.11
C THR A 610 -16.29 17.88 4.19
N ARG A 611 -15.64 17.95 5.37
CA ARG A 611 -15.97 17.14 6.56
C ARG A 611 -16.99 17.83 7.46
N GLU A 612 -17.05 19.15 7.38
CA GLU A 612 -17.91 20.03 8.14
C GLU A 612 -18.20 21.31 7.33
N ALA A 613 -19.07 22.15 7.84
CA ALA A 613 -19.27 23.46 7.25
C ALA A 613 -17.94 24.26 7.29
N THR A 614 -17.42 24.66 6.13
CA THR A 614 -16.05 25.12 6.00
C THR A 614 -15.97 26.43 5.21
N PRO A 615 -15.19 27.46 5.66
CA PRO A 615 -14.93 28.63 4.85
C PRO A 615 -14.12 28.28 3.60
N LEU A 616 -14.34 29.01 2.52
CA LEU A 616 -13.55 28.91 1.28
C LEU A 616 -12.88 30.25 1.01
N GLU A 617 -11.56 30.23 0.89
CA GLU A 617 -10.77 31.37 0.43
C GLU A 617 -9.84 30.89 -0.71
N LEU A 618 -9.62 31.74 -1.71
CA LEU A 618 -8.82 31.39 -2.86
C LEU A 618 -8.08 32.58 -3.49
N TRP A 619 -6.97 32.28 -4.14
CA TRP A 619 -6.19 33.18 -4.97
C TRP A 619 -5.99 32.54 -6.34
N SER A 620 -5.89 33.36 -7.37
CA SER A 620 -5.69 32.90 -8.75
C SER A 620 -4.74 33.80 -9.49
N SER A 621 -3.89 33.19 -10.32
CA SER A 621 -3.03 33.93 -11.27
C SER A 621 -3.82 34.59 -12.41
N GLN A 622 -5.03 34.10 -12.70
CA GLN A 622 -5.95 34.55 -13.73
C GLN A 622 -7.16 35.27 -13.12
N ALA A 623 -7.83 36.10 -13.93
CA ALA A 623 -9.05 36.77 -13.49
C ALA A 623 -10.22 35.78 -13.32
N VAL A 624 -10.78 35.73 -12.10
CA VAL A 624 -11.97 34.93 -11.78
C VAL A 624 -13.17 35.84 -11.61
N ARG A 625 -14.26 35.58 -12.38
CA ARG A 625 -15.52 36.35 -12.36
C ARG A 625 -16.59 35.64 -11.54
N SER A 626 -16.57 34.33 -11.49
CA SER A 626 -17.51 33.51 -10.72
C SER A 626 -16.84 32.20 -10.23
N VAL A 627 -17.35 31.65 -9.14
CA VAL A 627 -16.86 30.43 -8.52
C VAL A 627 -18.00 29.42 -8.43
N ARG A 628 -17.72 28.18 -8.75
CA ARG A 628 -18.59 27.02 -8.47
C ARG A 628 -17.86 25.98 -7.64
N TRP A 629 -18.58 25.40 -6.69
CA TRP A 629 -18.14 24.29 -5.85
C TRP A 629 -19.08 23.10 -6.02
N ASN A 630 -18.53 21.96 -6.45
CA ASN A 630 -19.33 20.73 -6.74
C ASN A 630 -20.59 21.03 -7.56
N GLY A 631 -20.43 21.87 -8.59
CA GLY A 631 -21.51 22.29 -9.48
C GLY A 631 -22.40 23.41 -8.96
N ALA A 632 -22.40 23.77 -7.68
CA ALA A 632 -23.17 24.87 -7.11
C ALA A 632 -22.43 26.23 -7.21
N THR A 633 -23.16 27.32 -7.49
CA THR A 633 -22.56 28.65 -7.49
C THR A 633 -22.26 29.13 -6.08
N VAL A 634 -21.05 29.66 -5.89
CA VAL A 634 -20.57 30.25 -4.63
C VAL A 634 -20.48 31.76 -4.76
N ALA A 635 -21.26 32.48 -3.96
CA ALA A 635 -21.17 33.94 -3.88
C ALA A 635 -19.88 34.33 -3.15
N THR A 636 -19.06 35.19 -3.74
CA THR A 636 -17.74 35.60 -3.20
C THR A 636 -17.68 37.09 -2.95
N ARG A 637 -16.68 37.49 -2.17
CA ARG A 637 -16.21 38.88 -2.01
C ARG A 637 -14.70 38.92 -2.13
N THR A 638 -14.14 40.04 -2.59
CA THR A 638 -12.69 40.27 -2.60
C THR A 638 -12.20 40.61 -1.20
N THR A 639 -11.07 40.00 -0.80
CA THR A 639 -10.43 40.27 0.49
C THR A 639 -9.36 41.34 0.37
N ALA A 640 -8.89 41.86 1.51
CA ALA A 640 -7.79 42.83 1.55
C ALA A 640 -6.46 42.25 1.00
N SER A 641 -6.31 40.93 1.04
CA SER A 641 -5.18 40.21 0.43
C SER A 641 -5.28 40.04 -1.09
N GLY A 642 -6.33 40.54 -1.72
CA GLY A 642 -6.56 40.40 -3.16
C GLY A 642 -7.14 39.05 -3.58
N GLY A 643 -7.41 38.15 -2.65
CA GLY A 643 -8.10 36.87 -2.88
C GLY A 643 -9.61 37.00 -2.93
N LEU A 644 -10.31 35.91 -3.20
CA LEU A 644 -11.77 35.78 -3.11
C LEU A 644 -12.13 34.91 -1.90
N GLU A 645 -13.12 35.35 -1.12
CA GLU A 645 -13.67 34.61 0.00
C GLU A 645 -15.14 34.33 -0.22
N ALA A 646 -15.61 33.12 0.06
CA ALA A 646 -17.02 32.77 0.03
C ALA A 646 -17.80 33.55 1.10
N ARG A 647 -18.99 34.08 0.73
CA ARG A 647 -19.87 34.83 1.67
C ARG A 647 -20.52 33.89 2.70
N SER A 648 -20.57 32.61 2.44
CA SER A 648 -21.11 31.56 3.32
C SER A 648 -20.20 30.37 3.30
N ALA A 649 -20.10 29.65 4.39
CA ALA A 649 -19.35 28.40 4.46
C ALA A 649 -19.87 27.38 3.44
N LEU A 650 -18.96 26.60 2.86
CA LEU A 650 -19.33 25.42 2.08
C LEU A 650 -20.02 24.43 3.03
N PRO A 651 -21.11 23.78 2.60
CA PRO A 651 -21.83 22.87 3.47
C PRO A 651 -21.01 21.59 3.75
N GLY A 652 -21.11 21.10 4.97
CA GLY A 652 -20.62 19.78 5.37
C GLY A 652 -21.58 18.66 4.99
N PRO A 653 -21.23 17.39 5.31
CA PRO A 653 -22.14 16.26 5.15
C PRO A 653 -23.32 16.38 6.11
N ALA A 654 -24.46 15.83 5.71
CA ALA A 654 -25.60 15.63 6.59
C ALA A 654 -25.44 14.32 7.37
N ASP A 655 -25.99 14.28 8.57
CA ASP A 655 -26.08 13.04 9.35
C ASP A 655 -27.07 12.07 8.70
N PHE A 656 -26.81 10.79 8.83
CA PHE A 656 -27.72 9.71 8.45
C PHE A 656 -27.61 8.55 9.43
N ALA A 657 -28.72 7.81 9.61
CA ALA A 657 -28.72 6.65 10.50
C ALA A 657 -28.36 5.37 9.75
N LEU A 658 -27.56 4.53 10.39
CA LEU A 658 -27.34 3.17 9.90
C LEU A 658 -28.47 2.25 10.37
N PRO A 659 -28.92 1.31 9.52
CA PRO A 659 -29.91 0.32 9.91
C PRO A 659 -29.35 -0.67 10.94
N VAL A 660 -30.21 -1.13 11.84
CA VAL A 660 -29.89 -2.26 12.72
C VAL A 660 -30.10 -3.55 11.93
N LEU A 661 -29.11 -4.45 12.00
CA LEU A 661 -29.20 -5.76 11.36
C LEU A 661 -30.11 -6.69 12.16
N THR A 662 -31.28 -6.97 11.59
CA THR A 662 -32.33 -7.79 12.22
C THR A 662 -32.85 -8.85 11.25
N ASN A 663 -33.82 -9.65 11.67
CA ASN A 663 -34.48 -10.67 10.82
C ASN A 663 -33.48 -11.69 10.24
N TRP A 664 -32.49 -12.08 11.04
CA TRP A 664 -31.56 -13.10 10.66
C TRP A 664 -32.25 -14.44 10.40
N ARG A 665 -31.79 -15.15 9.38
CA ARG A 665 -32.16 -16.54 9.07
C ARG A 665 -30.91 -17.39 9.08
N ALA A 666 -31.03 -18.67 9.46
CA ALA A 666 -29.89 -19.57 9.48
C ALA A 666 -30.24 -20.97 8.93
N ALA A 667 -29.20 -21.61 8.39
CA ALA A 667 -29.25 -22.97 7.90
C ALA A 667 -27.93 -23.72 8.20
N PRO A 668 -27.96 -25.05 8.48
CA PRO A 668 -26.76 -25.87 8.58
C PRO A 668 -26.00 -25.91 7.24
N GLY A 669 -24.69 -25.76 7.27
CA GLY A 669 -23.85 -25.59 6.08
C GLY A 669 -22.78 -26.68 5.88
N SER A 670 -22.85 -27.80 6.60
CA SER A 670 -21.92 -28.95 6.46
C SER A 670 -22.64 -30.27 6.12
N PRO A 671 -23.47 -30.31 5.06
CA PRO A 671 -24.14 -31.57 4.71
C PRO A 671 -23.15 -32.67 4.26
N GLU A 672 -21.95 -32.29 3.81
CA GLU A 672 -20.84 -33.18 3.45
C GLU A 672 -20.37 -34.07 4.60
N ALA A 673 -20.62 -33.67 5.84
CA ALA A 673 -20.33 -34.50 7.01
C ALA A 673 -21.21 -35.76 7.09
N LYS A 674 -22.45 -35.73 6.55
CA LYS A 674 -23.43 -36.83 6.66
C LYS A 674 -23.01 -38.01 5.82
N PRO A 675 -23.23 -39.26 6.32
CA PRO A 675 -22.82 -40.46 5.61
C PRO A 675 -23.58 -40.68 4.30
N ASP A 676 -24.84 -40.22 4.21
CA ASP A 676 -25.75 -40.35 3.08
C ASP A 676 -25.60 -39.19 2.05
N PHE A 677 -24.69 -38.27 2.26
CA PHE A 677 -24.42 -37.17 1.33
C PHE A 677 -23.93 -37.70 -0.03
N ASP A 678 -24.55 -37.23 -1.09
CA ASP A 678 -24.21 -37.65 -2.47
C ASP A 678 -22.90 -36.99 -2.95
N ASP A 679 -21.83 -37.78 -3.00
CA ASP A 679 -20.51 -37.37 -3.48
C ASP A 679 -20.12 -38.04 -4.79
N ARG A 680 -21.08 -38.49 -5.59
CA ARG A 680 -20.79 -39.23 -6.86
C ARG A 680 -19.96 -38.41 -7.81
N ASP A 681 -20.23 -37.14 -7.89
CA ASP A 681 -19.56 -36.19 -8.79
C ASP A 681 -18.23 -35.64 -8.25
N TRP A 682 -17.82 -36.05 -7.04
CA TRP A 682 -16.55 -35.63 -6.49
C TRP A 682 -15.38 -36.37 -7.15
N GLN A 683 -14.23 -35.67 -7.30
CA GLN A 683 -13.03 -36.26 -7.86
C GLN A 683 -12.46 -37.34 -6.93
N ALA A 684 -12.13 -38.53 -7.50
CA ALA A 684 -11.41 -39.57 -6.78
C ALA A 684 -9.95 -39.13 -6.55
N ILE A 685 -9.41 -39.44 -5.36
CA ILE A 685 -8.00 -39.16 -5.04
C ILE A 685 -7.15 -40.35 -5.53
N ASP A 686 -6.70 -40.27 -6.78
CA ASP A 686 -5.85 -41.26 -7.45
C ASP A 686 -4.63 -40.66 -8.17
N ASN A 687 -4.50 -39.31 -8.21
CA ASN A 687 -3.38 -38.62 -8.83
C ASN A 687 -2.04 -39.05 -8.17
N ARG A 688 -1.03 -39.32 -8.97
CA ARG A 688 0.34 -39.66 -8.52
C ARG A 688 1.37 -38.56 -8.78
N ALA A 689 1.04 -37.61 -9.69
CA ALA A 689 1.92 -36.48 -9.95
C ALA A 689 2.07 -35.60 -8.70
N TYR A 690 3.28 -35.14 -8.40
CA TYR A 690 3.57 -34.38 -7.20
C TYR A 690 4.62 -33.31 -7.51
N ALA A 691 4.27 -32.05 -7.29
CA ALA A 691 5.13 -30.89 -7.54
C ALA A 691 5.49 -30.14 -6.24
N SER A 692 4.82 -30.46 -5.14
CA SER A 692 5.06 -29.77 -3.85
C SER A 692 6.44 -30.11 -3.27
N ASN A 693 7.02 -29.15 -2.58
CA ASN A 693 8.24 -29.32 -1.78
C ASN A 693 8.00 -29.95 -0.39
N THR A 694 6.74 -30.17 0.01
CA THR A 694 6.37 -30.87 1.25
C THR A 694 6.51 -32.36 1.06
N LEU A 695 7.26 -33.02 1.93
CA LEU A 695 7.45 -34.48 1.88
C LEU A 695 6.12 -35.19 2.21
N ARG A 696 5.78 -36.22 1.41
CA ARG A 696 4.66 -37.11 1.68
C ARG A 696 5.13 -38.55 1.91
N PRO A 697 4.34 -39.40 2.62
CA PRO A 697 4.66 -40.81 2.75
C PRO A 697 4.62 -41.53 1.39
N ASP A 698 5.54 -42.50 1.21
CA ASP A 698 5.59 -43.34 0.01
C ASP A 698 4.30 -44.14 -0.17
N GLY A 699 3.93 -44.37 -1.43
CA GLY A 699 2.79 -45.21 -1.81
C GLY A 699 1.42 -44.54 -1.71
N GLN A 700 1.28 -43.41 -1.02
CA GLN A 700 -0.01 -42.70 -0.98
C GLN A 700 -0.23 -41.90 -2.28
N PRO A 701 -1.51 -41.70 -2.70
CA PRO A 701 -1.81 -40.76 -3.78
C PRO A 701 -1.50 -39.32 -3.37
N ASN A 702 -1.46 -38.43 -4.35
CA ASN A 702 -1.40 -37.00 -4.09
C ASN A 702 -2.77 -36.51 -3.60
N MET A 703 -2.85 -36.07 -2.35
CA MET A 703 -4.09 -35.60 -1.73
C MET A 703 -4.21 -34.08 -1.74
N LEU A 704 -3.20 -33.34 -2.24
CA LEU A 704 -3.19 -31.88 -2.22
C LEU A 704 -4.34 -31.32 -3.03
N MET A 705 -5.00 -30.27 -2.52
CA MET A 705 -6.11 -29.62 -3.18
C MET A 705 -5.75 -29.07 -4.55
N ASP A 706 -4.52 -28.55 -4.69
CA ASP A 706 -4.02 -27.97 -5.95
C ASP A 706 -3.93 -29.02 -7.08
N ALA A 707 -3.60 -30.26 -6.76
CA ALA A 707 -3.53 -31.35 -7.75
C ALA A 707 -4.89 -31.71 -8.39
N TYR A 708 -5.97 -31.17 -7.86
CA TYR A 708 -7.35 -31.37 -8.31
C TYR A 708 -7.99 -30.04 -8.79
N GLY A 709 -7.18 -29.00 -8.99
CA GLY A 709 -7.62 -27.69 -9.49
C GLY A 709 -8.36 -26.83 -8.47
N PHE A 710 -8.14 -27.07 -7.19
CA PHE A 710 -8.70 -26.28 -6.10
C PHE A 710 -7.55 -25.49 -5.43
N HIS A 711 -7.51 -24.18 -5.61
CA HIS A 711 -6.37 -23.37 -5.17
C HIS A 711 -6.69 -22.39 -4.04
N GLU A 712 -7.95 -22.11 -3.82
CA GLU A 712 -8.43 -21.11 -2.86
C GLU A 712 -9.49 -21.70 -1.92
N GLY A 713 -9.51 -21.21 -0.68
CA GLY A 713 -10.56 -21.42 0.30
C GLY A 713 -10.67 -22.83 0.84
N ASP A 714 -11.90 -23.20 1.21
CA ASP A 714 -12.18 -24.47 1.84
C ASP A 714 -12.18 -25.63 0.85
N VAL A 715 -11.73 -26.78 1.31
CA VAL A 715 -11.79 -28.02 0.56
C VAL A 715 -12.30 -29.15 1.45
N TRP A 716 -13.17 -29.99 0.90
CA TRP A 716 -13.72 -31.14 1.56
C TRP A 716 -13.13 -32.45 1.02
N TYR A 717 -12.82 -33.37 1.94
CA TYR A 717 -12.43 -34.74 1.66
C TYR A 717 -13.45 -35.69 2.25
N ARG A 718 -13.82 -36.74 1.49
CA ARG A 718 -14.66 -37.83 1.99
C ARG A 718 -13.96 -39.16 1.81
N GLY A 719 -13.69 -39.85 2.91
CA GLY A 719 -12.98 -41.11 2.96
C GLY A 719 -13.92 -42.23 3.43
N ARG A 720 -13.96 -43.33 2.67
CA ARG A 720 -14.71 -44.54 3.04
C ARG A 720 -13.74 -45.62 3.45
N PHE A 721 -14.05 -46.29 4.59
CA PHE A 721 -13.24 -47.38 5.10
C PHE A 721 -14.13 -48.43 5.80
N GLU A 722 -13.63 -49.65 5.91
CA GLU A 722 -14.24 -50.70 6.73
C GLU A 722 -13.80 -50.59 8.19
N GLY A 723 -14.75 -50.43 9.08
CA GLY A 723 -14.51 -50.39 10.53
C GLY A 723 -13.94 -51.69 11.06
N GLY A 724 -13.26 -51.59 12.19
CA GLY A 724 -12.66 -52.75 12.83
C GLY A 724 -11.85 -52.39 14.07
N PRO A 725 -11.41 -53.41 14.86
CA PRO A 725 -10.81 -53.21 16.16
C PRO A 725 -9.57 -52.31 16.18
N ASN A 726 -8.90 -52.14 15.02
CA ASN A 726 -7.74 -51.30 14.88
C ASN A 726 -8.08 -49.84 14.47
N ALA A 727 -9.35 -49.47 14.21
CA ALA A 727 -9.76 -48.13 13.89
C ALA A 727 -9.92 -47.26 15.17
N GLU A 728 -8.83 -47.03 15.86
CA GLU A 728 -8.82 -46.31 17.15
C GLU A 728 -8.46 -44.85 17.00
N THR A 729 -7.60 -44.54 16.06
CA THR A 729 -7.11 -43.17 15.82
C THR A 729 -7.02 -42.86 14.33
N ILE A 730 -7.05 -41.56 14.01
CA ILE A 730 -6.67 -41.05 12.69
C ILE A 730 -5.57 -40.01 12.87
N GLU A 731 -4.55 -40.10 12.03
CA GLU A 731 -3.52 -39.07 11.86
C GLU A 731 -3.69 -38.41 10.51
N LEU A 732 -3.75 -37.07 10.51
CA LEU A 732 -3.93 -36.23 9.34
C LEU A 732 -2.75 -35.24 9.26
N PHE A 733 -1.90 -35.41 8.26
CA PHE A 733 -0.93 -34.37 7.92
C PHE A 733 -1.56 -33.46 6.88
N TYR A 734 -1.60 -32.15 7.15
CA TYR A 734 -2.28 -31.17 6.31
C TYR A 734 -1.56 -29.85 6.22
N GLY A 735 -1.81 -29.11 5.14
CA GLY A 735 -1.41 -27.72 4.95
C GLY A 735 -2.63 -26.81 4.81
N ALA A 736 -2.61 -25.67 5.50
CA ALA A 736 -3.76 -24.77 5.52
C ALA A 736 -3.40 -23.27 5.67
N GLY A 737 -2.11 -22.93 5.60
CA GLY A 737 -1.66 -21.55 5.83
C GLY A 737 -1.67 -21.16 7.30
N GLY A 738 -1.15 -19.99 7.64
CA GLY A 738 -1.19 -19.47 9.02
C GLY A 738 -2.63 -19.29 9.49
N ALA A 739 -2.90 -19.63 10.75
CA ALA A 739 -4.25 -19.71 11.31
C ALA A 739 -5.22 -20.62 10.52
N GLY A 740 -4.72 -21.51 9.66
CA GLY A 740 -5.54 -22.49 8.93
C GLY A 740 -6.24 -23.45 9.86
N MET A 741 -7.26 -24.14 9.40
CA MET A 741 -8.13 -24.99 10.22
C MET A 741 -8.45 -26.31 9.52
N LEU A 742 -8.65 -27.36 10.32
CA LEU A 742 -9.19 -28.64 9.89
C LEU A 742 -10.32 -29.04 10.82
N GLN A 743 -11.45 -29.54 10.27
CA GLN A 743 -12.52 -30.20 11.00
C GLN A 743 -12.65 -31.64 10.50
N LEU A 744 -12.76 -32.60 11.44
CA LEU A 744 -12.94 -34.00 11.16
C LEU A 744 -14.30 -34.49 11.66
N PHE A 745 -15.05 -35.17 10.81
CA PHE A 745 -16.33 -35.82 11.14
C PHE A 745 -16.24 -37.33 10.87
N LEU A 746 -16.92 -38.11 11.69
CA LEU A 746 -17.18 -39.54 11.46
C LEU A 746 -18.70 -39.77 11.44
N ASP A 747 -19.20 -40.31 10.32
CA ASP A 747 -20.63 -40.65 10.13
C ASP A 747 -21.58 -39.49 10.47
N GLY A 748 -21.16 -38.24 10.27
CA GLY A 748 -21.95 -37.05 10.50
C GLY A 748 -21.64 -36.29 11.79
N GLU A 749 -20.97 -36.94 12.75
CA GLU A 749 -20.66 -36.35 14.05
C GLU A 749 -19.25 -35.75 14.07
N LEU A 750 -19.08 -34.54 14.62
CA LEU A 750 -17.76 -33.91 14.75
C LEU A 750 -16.90 -34.74 15.73
N VAL A 751 -15.74 -35.20 15.23
CA VAL A 751 -14.71 -35.84 16.05
C VAL A 751 -13.80 -34.80 16.71
N GLY A 752 -13.47 -33.73 15.98
CA GLY A 752 -12.66 -32.65 16.50
C GLY A 752 -12.23 -31.62 15.43
N GLN A 753 -11.62 -30.57 15.93
CA GLN A 753 -11.04 -29.48 15.13
C GLN A 753 -9.56 -29.33 15.50
N ASP A 754 -8.75 -28.99 14.53
CA ASP A 754 -7.34 -28.61 14.71
C ASP A 754 -7.07 -27.27 14.02
N GLU A 755 -6.24 -26.45 14.61
CA GLU A 755 -5.90 -25.12 14.12
C GLU A 755 -4.39 -24.94 14.07
N LEU A 756 -3.89 -24.41 12.95
CA LEU A 756 -2.48 -24.09 12.83
C LEU A 756 -2.17 -22.81 13.62
N PRO A 757 -0.99 -22.76 14.26
CA PRO A 757 -0.57 -21.58 15.00
C PRO A 757 -0.53 -20.31 14.14
N THR A 758 -0.62 -19.18 14.82
CA THR A 758 -0.42 -17.84 14.25
C THR A 758 0.93 -17.28 14.67
N GLY A 759 1.38 -16.26 14.03
CA GLY A 759 2.55 -15.49 14.46
C GLY A 759 3.59 -15.25 13.36
N MET A 760 4.46 -14.33 13.66
CA MET A 760 5.61 -13.92 12.86
C MET A 760 6.91 -14.34 13.56
N PRO A 761 8.06 -14.43 12.85
CA PRO A 761 8.27 -14.06 11.45
C PRO A 761 7.92 -15.14 10.41
N ARG A 762 7.77 -16.38 10.82
CA ARG A 762 7.45 -17.50 9.91
C ARG A 762 6.27 -18.27 10.46
N PRO A 763 5.08 -18.16 9.83
CA PRO A 763 3.92 -18.94 10.26
C PRO A 763 4.19 -20.43 10.03
N ILE A 764 3.65 -21.26 10.93
CA ILE A 764 3.54 -22.68 10.71
C ILE A 764 2.33 -22.87 9.80
N THR A 765 2.54 -23.34 8.60
CA THR A 765 1.53 -23.44 7.55
C THR A 765 1.12 -24.86 7.23
N THR A 766 1.81 -25.83 7.83
CA THR A 766 1.48 -27.28 7.81
C THR A 766 1.51 -27.86 9.22
N GLY A 767 0.70 -28.87 9.48
CA GLY A 767 0.62 -29.51 10.80
C GLY A 767 0.15 -30.95 10.77
N MET A 768 0.30 -31.62 11.92
CA MET A 768 -0.13 -32.99 12.14
C MET A 768 -1.24 -32.99 13.20
N ALA A 769 -2.46 -33.31 12.77
CA ALA A 769 -3.59 -33.50 13.65
C ALA A 769 -3.79 -34.99 13.97
N ARG A 770 -4.01 -35.31 15.23
CA ARG A 770 -4.31 -36.68 15.66
C ARG A 770 -5.57 -36.73 16.53
N PHE A 771 -6.53 -37.52 16.09
CA PHE A 771 -7.82 -37.68 16.79
C PHE A 771 -8.02 -39.13 17.23
N THR A 772 -8.64 -39.29 18.41
CA THR A 772 -9.18 -40.57 18.82
C THR A 772 -10.53 -40.74 18.16
N LEU A 773 -10.72 -41.80 17.40
CA LEU A 773 -12.00 -42.08 16.75
C LEU A 773 -13.02 -42.60 17.76
N PRO A 774 -14.31 -42.23 17.64
CA PRO A 774 -15.40 -42.80 18.41
C PRO A 774 -15.45 -44.34 18.36
N ALA A 775 -16.03 -44.98 19.37
CA ALA A 775 -16.14 -46.42 19.44
C ALA A 775 -16.86 -47.05 18.23
N ALA A 776 -17.75 -46.30 17.59
CA ALA A 776 -18.44 -46.69 16.37
C ALA A 776 -17.46 -47.12 15.24
N ALA A 777 -16.35 -46.44 15.06
CA ALA A 777 -15.36 -46.76 14.04
C ALA A 777 -14.76 -48.16 14.16
N ARG A 778 -14.83 -48.76 15.36
CA ARG A 778 -14.34 -50.13 15.63
C ARG A 778 -15.36 -51.21 15.32
N THR A 779 -16.59 -50.86 14.97
CA THR A 779 -17.64 -51.80 14.55
C THR A 779 -17.39 -52.22 13.10
N PRO A 780 -17.48 -53.50 12.74
CA PRO A 780 -17.41 -53.94 11.35
C PRO A 780 -18.53 -53.31 10.51
N GLY A 781 -18.18 -52.84 9.33
CA GLY A 781 -19.08 -52.20 8.38
C GLY A 781 -18.52 -50.90 7.80
N PRO A 782 -19.20 -50.35 6.81
CA PRO A 782 -18.73 -49.14 6.13
C PRO A 782 -18.91 -47.89 7.01
N HIS A 783 -17.86 -47.10 7.12
CA HIS A 783 -17.83 -45.78 7.78
C HIS A 783 -17.39 -44.70 6.83
N VAL A 784 -17.80 -43.44 7.10
CA VAL A 784 -17.43 -42.26 6.31
C VAL A 784 -16.73 -41.26 7.21
N LEU A 785 -15.50 -40.96 6.83
CA LEU A 785 -14.75 -39.80 7.34
C LEU A 785 -15.01 -38.60 6.43
N SER A 786 -15.34 -37.46 6.99
CA SER A 786 -15.41 -36.20 6.24
C SER A 786 -14.44 -35.20 6.86
N VAL A 787 -13.57 -34.61 6.05
CA VAL A 787 -12.56 -33.65 6.51
C VAL A 787 -12.73 -32.35 5.74
N MET A 788 -12.95 -31.25 6.44
CA MET A 788 -12.89 -29.91 5.87
C MET A 788 -11.55 -29.29 6.21
N VAL A 789 -10.84 -28.77 5.21
CA VAL A 789 -9.62 -27.99 5.42
C VAL A 789 -9.85 -26.57 4.92
N ARG A 790 -9.68 -25.58 5.79
CA ARG A 790 -9.70 -24.15 5.44
C ARG A 790 -8.30 -23.68 5.13
N ASN A 791 -8.06 -23.40 3.85
CA ASN A 791 -6.79 -22.87 3.36
C ASN A 791 -6.78 -21.33 3.42
N ASN A 792 -5.96 -20.74 4.30
CA ASN A 792 -5.77 -19.30 4.44
C ASN A 792 -4.70 -18.74 3.49
N GLY A 793 -4.49 -19.38 2.35
CA GLY A 793 -3.56 -18.93 1.32
C GLY A 793 -2.25 -19.72 1.27
N HIS A 794 -1.58 -19.60 0.14
CA HIS A 794 -0.24 -20.15 -0.10
C HIS A 794 0.87 -19.17 0.31
N ASN A 795 2.03 -19.69 0.68
CA ASN A 795 3.19 -18.88 0.98
C ASN A 795 3.61 -18.07 -0.25
N TRP A 796 4.25 -16.94 -0.03
CA TRP A 796 4.97 -16.22 -1.08
C TRP A 796 6.27 -16.95 -1.46
N ASN A 797 6.96 -16.49 -2.49
CA ASN A 797 8.20 -17.08 -2.99
C ASN A 797 9.37 -16.07 -2.99
N LEU A 798 9.46 -15.26 -1.93
CA LEU A 798 10.43 -14.17 -1.83
C LEU A 798 11.88 -14.66 -2.05
N ASP A 799 12.26 -15.76 -1.40
CA ASP A 799 13.59 -16.35 -1.49
C ASP A 799 13.81 -17.17 -2.78
N ALA A 800 12.88 -17.16 -3.75
CA ALA A 800 12.93 -17.94 -5.00
C ALA A 800 13.29 -19.45 -4.78
N ASN A 801 12.71 -20.03 -3.76
CA ASN A 801 12.95 -21.41 -3.29
C ASN A 801 11.72 -22.32 -3.47
N ASP A 802 10.77 -21.90 -4.28
CA ASP A 802 9.50 -22.59 -4.53
C ASP A 802 8.60 -22.76 -3.28
N PHE A 803 8.77 -21.90 -2.28
CA PHE A 803 8.00 -21.99 -1.04
C PHE A 803 6.48 -21.82 -1.26
N HIS A 804 6.06 -21.20 -2.35
CA HIS A 804 4.67 -21.12 -2.77
C HIS A 804 4.07 -22.49 -3.13
N LYS A 805 4.89 -23.53 -3.36
CA LYS A 805 4.48 -24.92 -3.62
C LYS A 805 4.34 -25.77 -2.36
N GLU A 806 4.51 -25.20 -1.17
CA GLU A 806 4.21 -25.93 0.07
C GLU A 806 2.76 -26.42 0.06
N ALA A 807 2.54 -27.61 0.60
CA ALA A 807 1.25 -28.31 0.53
C ALA A 807 0.07 -27.52 1.07
N ARG A 808 -1.08 -27.65 0.39
CA ARG A 808 -2.40 -27.20 0.88
C ARG A 808 -3.41 -28.34 0.70
N GLY A 809 -4.35 -28.46 1.66
CA GLY A 809 -5.20 -29.61 1.81
C GLY A 809 -4.52 -30.75 2.59
N LEU A 810 -5.03 -31.97 2.47
CA LEU A 810 -4.40 -33.14 3.09
C LEU A 810 -3.12 -33.53 2.35
N VAL A 811 -2.06 -33.86 3.11
CA VAL A 811 -0.82 -34.45 2.60
C VAL A 811 -0.88 -35.97 2.77
N SER A 812 -1.39 -36.43 3.91
CA SER A 812 -1.59 -37.84 4.21
C SER A 812 -2.69 -38.04 5.24
N ALA A 813 -3.31 -39.23 5.21
CA ALA A 813 -4.29 -39.66 6.17
C ALA A 813 -4.09 -41.13 6.50
N SER A 814 -4.09 -41.48 7.79
CA SER A 814 -3.88 -42.86 8.26
C SER A 814 -4.80 -43.18 9.41
N VAL A 815 -5.62 -44.22 9.25
CA VAL A 815 -6.48 -44.79 10.30
C VAL A 815 -5.81 -46.04 10.86
N GLY A 816 -5.65 -46.11 12.18
CA GLY A 816 -4.92 -47.21 12.78
C GLY A 816 -5.08 -47.32 14.30
N PRO A 817 -4.38 -48.26 14.96
CA PRO A 817 -4.38 -48.42 16.41
C PRO A 817 -3.67 -47.26 17.12
N ARG A 818 -3.98 -47.07 18.40
CA ARG A 818 -3.43 -45.98 19.23
C ARG A 818 -1.92 -46.11 19.46
N SER A 819 -1.38 -47.32 19.47
CA SER A 819 0.04 -47.62 19.71
C SER A 819 0.52 -48.85 18.93
N GLY A 820 1.81 -48.84 18.53
CA GLY A 820 2.48 -49.90 17.81
C GLY A 820 2.53 -49.69 16.29
N PRO A 821 3.34 -50.48 15.57
CA PRO A 821 3.33 -50.45 14.11
C PRO A 821 1.99 -51.06 13.63
N GLY A 822 1.04 -50.16 13.42
CA GLY A 822 -0.32 -50.56 13.07
C GLY A 822 -0.49 -50.75 11.57
N PHE A 823 -1.31 -51.72 11.22
CA PHE A 823 -1.89 -51.83 9.90
C PHE A 823 -2.85 -50.65 9.70
N SER A 824 -2.54 -49.77 8.74
CA SER A 824 -3.42 -48.69 8.35
C SER A 824 -4.62 -49.27 7.59
N ALA A 825 -5.84 -48.98 8.03
CA ALA A 825 -7.02 -49.34 7.27
C ALA A 825 -7.01 -48.60 5.91
N PRO A 826 -7.22 -49.29 4.80
CA PRO A 826 -7.32 -48.59 3.51
C PRO A 826 -8.53 -47.68 3.48
N VAL A 827 -8.35 -46.44 3.08
CA VAL A 827 -9.40 -45.42 2.94
C VAL A 827 -9.49 -44.98 1.51
N ALA A 828 -10.67 -45.09 0.92
CA ALA A 828 -10.93 -44.57 -0.41
C ALA A 828 -11.40 -43.09 -0.33
N TRP A 829 -10.58 -42.18 -0.79
CA TRP A 829 -10.85 -40.75 -0.67
C TRP A 829 -11.38 -40.11 -1.95
N LYS A 830 -12.27 -39.15 -1.78
CA LYS A 830 -12.72 -38.19 -2.78
C LYS A 830 -12.53 -36.77 -2.27
N ILE A 831 -12.44 -35.82 -3.20
CA ILE A 831 -12.19 -34.42 -2.91
C ILE A 831 -13.15 -33.49 -3.67
N GLN A 832 -13.54 -32.38 -3.06
CA GLN A 832 -14.29 -31.29 -3.66
C GLN A 832 -13.91 -29.96 -3.03
N GLY A 833 -13.62 -29.00 -3.85
CA GLY A 833 -13.38 -27.60 -3.47
C GLY A 833 -14.40 -26.66 -4.11
N ARG A 834 -13.96 -25.53 -4.60
CA ARG A 834 -14.82 -24.55 -5.25
C ARG A 834 -15.50 -25.14 -6.51
N GLN A 835 -16.72 -24.67 -6.79
CA GLN A 835 -17.46 -25.07 -7.96
C GLN A 835 -16.70 -24.74 -9.25
N GLY A 836 -16.54 -25.73 -10.13
CA GLY A 836 -15.83 -25.58 -11.39
C GLY A 836 -14.30 -25.62 -11.31
N GLY A 837 -13.69 -25.60 -10.12
CA GLY A 837 -12.23 -25.63 -9.98
C GLY A 837 -11.53 -24.55 -10.81
N GLU A 838 -10.55 -24.93 -11.65
CA GLU A 838 -9.88 -24.03 -12.60
C GLU A 838 -10.79 -23.56 -13.76
N ASP A 839 -11.86 -24.27 -14.06
CA ASP A 839 -12.85 -23.88 -15.08
C ASP A 839 -13.93 -22.93 -14.53
N PHE A 840 -13.71 -22.37 -13.35
CA PHE A 840 -14.59 -21.38 -12.74
C PHE A 840 -14.71 -20.10 -13.57
N THR A 841 -15.95 -19.62 -13.77
CA THR A 841 -16.26 -18.54 -14.72
C THR A 841 -17.01 -17.35 -14.14
N ASP A 842 -16.84 -17.03 -12.84
CA ASP A 842 -17.40 -15.77 -12.32
C ASP A 842 -16.67 -14.57 -12.94
N THR A 843 -17.21 -14.06 -14.04
CA THR A 843 -16.65 -12.92 -14.78
C THR A 843 -16.81 -11.58 -14.04
N VAL A 844 -17.66 -11.53 -13.01
CA VAL A 844 -17.87 -10.32 -12.19
C VAL A 844 -16.83 -10.27 -11.07
N ARG A 845 -16.80 -11.31 -10.20
CA ARG A 845 -16.01 -11.30 -8.96
C ARG A 845 -14.64 -11.96 -9.12
N GLY A 846 -14.47 -12.82 -10.13
CA GLY A 846 -13.20 -13.51 -10.39
C GLY A 846 -12.92 -14.65 -9.41
N VAL A 847 -11.70 -15.18 -9.51
CA VAL A 847 -11.29 -16.42 -8.84
C VAL A 847 -11.16 -16.29 -7.32
N ALA A 848 -10.83 -15.10 -6.82
CA ALA A 848 -10.57 -14.88 -5.41
C ALA A 848 -11.84 -14.90 -4.53
N ASN A 849 -13.03 -14.86 -5.13
CA ASN A 849 -14.27 -14.66 -4.38
C ASN A 849 -14.76 -15.91 -3.64
N ASN A 850 -14.64 -17.08 -4.25
CA ASN A 850 -15.34 -18.27 -3.76
C ASN A 850 -14.37 -19.39 -3.35
N GLY A 851 -14.70 -20.04 -2.24
CA GLY A 851 -14.11 -21.30 -1.79
C GLY A 851 -15.02 -22.51 -2.05
N GLY A 852 -14.85 -23.55 -1.25
CA GLY A 852 -15.51 -24.83 -1.46
C GLY A 852 -16.59 -25.21 -0.43
N LEU A 853 -17.08 -24.30 0.40
CA LEU A 853 -18.20 -24.57 1.29
C LEU A 853 -19.47 -24.90 0.50
N PHE A 854 -20.32 -25.76 1.04
CA PHE A 854 -21.59 -26.14 0.43
C PHE A 854 -22.43 -24.93 0.01
N GLY A 855 -22.56 -23.96 0.91
CA GLY A 855 -23.33 -22.74 0.63
C GLY A 855 -22.71 -21.89 -0.49
N GLU A 856 -21.38 -21.84 -0.60
CA GLU A 856 -20.72 -21.14 -1.71
C GLU A 856 -21.02 -21.82 -3.04
N ARG A 857 -20.87 -23.16 -3.10
CA ARG A 857 -21.17 -23.95 -4.31
C ARG A 857 -22.64 -23.88 -4.74
N ASN A 858 -23.54 -23.59 -3.81
CA ASN A 858 -24.99 -23.47 -4.04
C ASN A 858 -25.49 -22.03 -4.05
N GLY A 859 -24.60 -21.04 -4.10
CA GLY A 859 -24.95 -19.63 -4.23
C GLY A 859 -25.64 -19.01 -2.99
N TRP A 860 -25.50 -19.59 -1.81
CA TRP A 860 -26.13 -19.08 -0.57
C TRP A 860 -25.63 -17.67 -0.19
N HIS A 861 -24.48 -17.26 -0.67
CA HIS A 861 -23.90 -15.92 -0.48
C HIS A 861 -24.47 -14.88 -1.46
N LEU A 862 -25.15 -15.30 -2.53
CA LEU A 862 -25.60 -14.39 -3.59
C LEU A 862 -26.86 -13.62 -3.16
N PRO A 863 -27.02 -12.36 -3.61
CA PRO A 863 -28.15 -11.51 -3.23
C PRO A 863 -29.52 -12.09 -3.58
N GLN A 864 -29.62 -12.79 -4.72
CA GLN A 864 -30.86 -13.37 -5.24
C GLN A 864 -31.24 -14.72 -4.63
N PHE A 865 -30.42 -15.26 -3.71
CA PHE A 865 -30.72 -16.55 -3.08
C PHE A 865 -31.99 -16.46 -2.21
N ASP A 866 -32.90 -17.43 -2.40
CA ASP A 866 -34.13 -17.53 -1.62
C ASP A 866 -33.88 -18.27 -0.30
N ASP A 867 -33.82 -17.53 0.80
CA ASP A 867 -33.64 -18.05 2.15
C ASP A 867 -34.95 -18.21 2.94
N THR A 868 -36.11 -18.12 2.29
CA THR A 868 -37.44 -18.23 2.97
C THR A 868 -37.62 -19.56 3.69
N GLY A 869 -36.96 -20.64 3.23
CA GLY A 869 -36.97 -21.96 3.87
C GLY A 869 -36.03 -22.09 5.06
N TRP A 870 -35.21 -21.06 5.37
CA TRP A 870 -34.30 -21.10 6.51
C TRP A 870 -35.01 -20.75 7.82
N SER A 871 -34.48 -21.27 8.93
CA SER A 871 -35.01 -20.98 10.27
C SER A 871 -34.70 -19.55 10.69
N ALA A 872 -35.65 -18.90 11.40
CA ALA A 872 -35.37 -17.64 12.06
C ALA A 872 -34.22 -17.83 13.07
N ALA A 873 -33.30 -16.89 13.12
CA ALA A 873 -32.11 -16.92 13.97
C ALA A 873 -31.94 -15.63 14.77
N THR A 874 -31.24 -15.73 15.90
CA THR A 874 -30.83 -14.58 16.70
C THR A 874 -29.33 -14.68 16.95
N VAL A 875 -28.61 -13.57 16.70
CA VAL A 875 -27.20 -13.41 17.06
C VAL A 875 -27.06 -13.48 18.61
N GLY A 876 -25.97 -14.03 19.10
CA GLY A 876 -25.76 -14.21 20.55
C GLY A 876 -26.24 -15.56 21.10
N GLN A 877 -26.75 -16.46 20.25
CA GLN A 877 -27.11 -17.84 20.67
C GLN A 877 -25.90 -18.78 20.52
N PRO A 878 -25.85 -19.89 21.31
CA PRO A 878 -24.79 -20.89 21.17
C PRO A 878 -24.68 -21.44 19.76
N LEU A 879 -23.45 -21.56 19.28
CA LEU A 879 -23.14 -22.07 17.95
C LEU A 879 -23.08 -23.60 17.95
N GLN A 880 -23.52 -24.21 16.86
CA GLN A 880 -23.42 -25.67 16.65
C GLN A 880 -22.12 -25.99 15.91
N ALA A 881 -21.58 -27.19 16.18
CA ALA A 881 -20.39 -27.69 15.49
C ALA A 881 -20.54 -27.73 13.97
N GLY A 882 -19.45 -27.47 13.26
CA GLY A 882 -19.42 -27.39 11.80
C GLY A 882 -19.66 -25.98 11.28
N VAL A 883 -20.26 -25.85 10.12
CA VAL A 883 -20.58 -24.58 9.46
C VAL A 883 -22.07 -24.28 9.57
N THR A 884 -22.41 -23.07 10.00
CA THR A 884 -23.78 -22.55 9.96
C THR A 884 -23.79 -21.25 9.14
N TRP A 885 -24.69 -21.17 8.18
CA TRP A 885 -24.88 -19.95 7.41
C TRP A 885 -25.96 -19.07 8.05
N TYR A 886 -25.67 -17.78 8.14
CA TYR A 886 -26.60 -16.74 8.57
C TYR A 886 -26.81 -15.76 7.44
N ARG A 887 -28.06 -15.30 7.23
CA ARG A 887 -28.37 -14.27 6.23
C ARG A 887 -29.28 -13.20 6.80
N THR A 888 -29.08 -11.98 6.34
CA THR A 888 -30.02 -10.85 6.56
C THR A 888 -29.92 -9.85 5.42
N GLY A 889 -30.93 -9.01 5.27
CA GLY A 889 -30.94 -7.87 4.38
C GLY A 889 -31.16 -6.56 5.11
N PHE A 890 -30.72 -5.46 4.52
CA PHE A 890 -30.90 -4.12 5.07
C PHE A 890 -30.90 -3.08 3.93
N ASP A 891 -31.55 -1.95 4.19
CA ASP A 891 -31.58 -0.81 3.26
C ASP A 891 -30.72 0.33 3.79
N LEU A 892 -29.87 0.89 2.93
CA LEU A 892 -29.09 2.11 3.17
C LEU A 892 -29.74 3.30 2.48
N ASN A 893 -29.54 4.48 3.06
CA ASN A 893 -29.97 5.74 2.47
C ASN A 893 -28.94 6.84 2.78
N VAL A 894 -27.73 6.71 2.21
CA VAL A 894 -26.70 7.74 2.31
C VAL A 894 -27.17 8.97 1.53
N PRO A 895 -27.16 10.18 2.12
CA PRO A 895 -27.62 11.39 1.44
C PRO A 895 -26.89 11.63 0.11
N GLN A 896 -27.60 12.15 -0.87
CA GLN A 896 -27.03 12.43 -2.18
C GLN A 896 -25.88 13.44 -2.11
N GLY A 897 -24.82 13.20 -2.86
CA GLY A 897 -23.62 14.03 -2.88
C GLY A 897 -22.72 13.85 -1.64
N GLN A 898 -22.91 12.76 -0.91
CA GLN A 898 -22.00 12.32 0.17
C GLN A 898 -21.32 11.01 -0.20
N ASP A 899 -20.09 10.87 0.28
CA ASP A 899 -19.27 9.65 0.24
C ASP A 899 -19.05 9.21 1.69
N ALA A 900 -19.65 8.07 2.04
CA ALA A 900 -19.55 7.48 3.37
C ALA A 900 -18.90 6.11 3.29
N SER A 901 -17.79 5.92 4.00
CA SER A 901 -17.21 4.59 4.18
C SER A 901 -17.91 3.90 5.35
N ILE A 902 -18.57 2.80 5.06
CA ILE A 902 -19.32 1.97 6.01
C ILE A 902 -18.59 0.65 6.19
N ALA A 903 -18.59 0.13 7.40
CA ALA A 903 -17.98 -1.16 7.71
C ALA A 903 -18.94 -2.06 8.49
N LEU A 904 -18.69 -3.37 8.40
CA LEU A 904 -19.29 -4.38 9.27
C LEU A 904 -18.37 -4.61 10.46
N ALA A 905 -18.92 -4.55 11.67
CA ALA A 905 -18.18 -4.70 12.92
C ALA A 905 -18.72 -5.89 13.74
N PHE A 906 -17.80 -6.60 14.41
CA PHE A 906 -18.09 -7.77 15.24
C PHE A 906 -17.74 -7.49 16.70
N GLY A 907 -18.70 -7.64 17.61
CA GLY A 907 -18.51 -7.54 19.05
C GLY A 907 -17.86 -6.24 19.50
N ASP A 908 -16.99 -6.31 20.50
CA ASP A 908 -16.26 -5.17 21.07
C ASP A 908 -15.03 -4.85 20.20
N ILE A 909 -15.12 -3.76 19.41
CA ILE A 909 -14.07 -3.36 18.45
C ILE A 909 -12.79 -2.85 19.12
N ASP A 910 -12.82 -2.54 20.40
CA ASP A 910 -11.64 -2.09 21.15
C ASP A 910 -10.77 -3.26 21.66
N LYS A 911 -11.28 -4.49 21.52
CA LYS A 911 -10.56 -5.72 21.87
C LYS A 911 -9.99 -6.38 20.62
N PRO A 912 -8.70 -6.74 20.60
CA PRO A 912 -8.13 -7.44 19.45
C PRO A 912 -8.63 -8.89 19.31
N ARG A 913 -9.11 -9.52 20.37
CA ARG A 913 -9.58 -10.93 20.41
C ARG A 913 -10.84 -11.09 21.23
N SER A 914 -11.63 -12.12 20.88
CA SER A 914 -12.80 -12.56 21.64
C SER A 914 -12.43 -13.66 22.63
N ASP A 915 -13.24 -13.81 23.66
CA ASP A 915 -13.19 -14.97 24.56
C ASP A 915 -13.90 -16.21 23.96
N THR A 916 -14.63 -16.03 22.86
CA THR A 916 -15.37 -17.06 22.12
C THR A 916 -14.61 -17.46 20.85
N ALA A 917 -14.62 -18.77 20.50
CA ALA A 917 -13.86 -19.30 19.39
C ALA A 917 -14.78 -19.68 18.21
N TYR A 918 -14.74 -18.87 17.18
CA TYR A 918 -15.43 -19.13 15.92
C TYR A 918 -14.78 -18.34 14.77
N ARG A 919 -15.09 -18.73 13.55
CA ARG A 919 -14.62 -18.08 12.33
C ARG A 919 -15.78 -17.72 11.44
N VAL A 920 -15.67 -16.64 10.71
CA VAL A 920 -16.71 -16.17 9.77
C VAL A 920 -16.09 -15.84 8.43
N LEU A 921 -16.65 -16.39 7.35
CA LEU A 921 -16.49 -15.80 6.02
C LEU A 921 -17.63 -14.80 5.81
N ILE A 922 -17.28 -13.59 5.41
CA ILE A 922 -18.19 -12.44 5.31
C ILE A 922 -18.51 -12.17 3.85
N PHE A 923 -19.79 -12.29 3.48
CA PHE A 923 -20.25 -11.95 2.14
C PHE A 923 -21.23 -10.77 2.18
N VAL A 924 -20.98 -9.78 1.34
CA VAL A 924 -21.87 -8.63 1.16
C VAL A 924 -22.22 -8.52 -0.32
N ASN A 925 -23.49 -8.58 -0.64
CA ASN A 925 -24.00 -8.59 -2.02
C ASN A 925 -23.28 -9.63 -2.90
N GLY A 926 -22.94 -10.78 -2.32
CA GLY A 926 -22.27 -11.90 -2.99
C GLY A 926 -20.74 -11.79 -3.05
N TRP A 927 -20.15 -10.69 -2.55
CA TRP A 927 -18.71 -10.48 -2.51
C TRP A 927 -18.13 -10.95 -1.17
N HIS A 928 -17.10 -11.76 -1.22
CA HIS A 928 -16.35 -12.21 -0.04
C HIS A 928 -15.49 -11.08 0.51
N MET A 929 -16.02 -10.32 1.46
CA MET A 929 -15.38 -9.10 2.00
C MET A 929 -14.37 -9.38 3.11
N GLY A 930 -14.18 -10.62 3.49
CA GLY A 930 -13.11 -11.00 4.41
C GLY A 930 -13.41 -12.15 5.33
N GLN A 931 -12.43 -12.46 6.16
CA GLN A 931 -12.50 -13.51 7.18
C GLN A 931 -12.27 -12.92 8.57
N PHE A 932 -13.20 -13.21 9.49
CA PHE A 932 -13.07 -12.92 10.91
C PHE A 932 -12.73 -14.19 11.68
N ILE A 933 -11.66 -14.18 12.48
CA ILE A 933 -11.29 -15.27 13.39
C ILE A 933 -11.30 -14.71 14.81
N ALA A 934 -12.37 -14.98 15.55
CA ALA A 934 -12.71 -14.28 16.79
C ALA A 934 -11.63 -14.40 17.88
N ASN A 935 -11.15 -15.61 18.16
CA ASN A 935 -10.13 -15.89 19.17
C ASN A 935 -8.69 -15.58 18.74
N VAL A 936 -8.47 -15.31 17.45
CA VAL A 936 -7.15 -14.98 16.89
C VAL A 936 -6.98 -13.48 16.70
N GLY A 937 -7.95 -12.81 16.08
CA GLY A 937 -7.88 -11.38 15.75
C GLY A 937 -6.70 -11.01 14.84
N PRO A 938 -6.35 -9.71 14.72
CA PRO A 938 -6.91 -8.59 15.49
C PRO A 938 -8.12 -7.90 14.85
N GLN A 939 -8.43 -8.19 13.57
CA GLN A 939 -9.43 -7.45 12.81
C GLN A 939 -10.84 -7.74 13.29
N ARG A 940 -11.63 -6.69 13.58
CA ARG A 940 -13.04 -6.74 13.94
C ARG A 940 -13.93 -5.84 13.11
N VAL A 941 -13.32 -4.97 12.31
CA VAL A 941 -14.00 -4.00 11.45
C VAL A 941 -13.61 -4.28 10.00
N PHE A 942 -14.59 -4.51 9.15
CA PHE A 942 -14.43 -4.88 7.75
C PHE A 942 -15.03 -3.79 6.87
N THR A 943 -14.18 -3.02 6.20
CA THR A 943 -14.59 -1.93 5.31
C THR A 943 -15.34 -2.47 4.10
N LEU A 944 -16.49 -1.89 3.79
CA LEU A 944 -17.33 -2.28 2.67
C LEU A 944 -17.27 -1.19 1.59
N PRO A 945 -16.59 -1.43 0.46
CA PRO A 945 -16.45 -0.43 -0.58
C PRO A 945 -17.80 -0.04 -1.20
N GLU A 946 -18.02 1.24 -1.42
CA GLU A 946 -19.13 1.71 -2.24
C GLU A 946 -18.98 1.16 -3.67
N GLY A 947 -20.07 0.82 -4.32
CA GLY A 947 -20.04 0.03 -5.56
C GLY A 947 -20.35 -1.45 -5.31
N ILE A 948 -19.72 -2.08 -4.31
CA ILE A 948 -20.14 -3.38 -3.75
C ILE A 948 -21.31 -3.15 -2.79
N LEU A 949 -21.16 -2.23 -1.83
CA LEU A 949 -22.24 -1.77 -0.99
C LEU A 949 -23.12 -0.78 -1.77
N ASN A 950 -24.42 -1.03 -1.79
CA ASN A 950 -25.38 -0.09 -2.34
C ASN A 950 -25.68 1.00 -1.31
N ALA A 951 -25.11 2.18 -1.50
CA ALA A 951 -25.25 3.30 -0.58
C ALA A 951 -26.71 3.84 -0.49
N ARG A 952 -27.55 3.56 -1.50
CA ARG A 952 -28.95 4.01 -1.58
C ARG A 952 -29.84 2.89 -2.12
N GLY A 953 -30.13 1.92 -1.25
CA GLY A 953 -30.98 0.79 -1.59
C GLY A 953 -30.66 -0.47 -0.80
N HIS A 954 -31.19 -1.58 -1.28
CA HIS A 954 -31.10 -2.87 -0.61
C HIS A 954 -29.72 -3.51 -0.69
N ASN A 955 -29.30 -4.12 0.41
CA ASN A 955 -28.06 -4.90 0.55
C ASN A 955 -28.35 -6.23 1.28
N SER A 956 -27.59 -7.25 0.96
CA SER A 956 -27.62 -8.56 1.62
C SER A 956 -26.29 -8.86 2.31
N ILE A 957 -26.36 -9.46 3.48
CA ILE A 957 -25.21 -10.05 4.18
C ILE A 957 -25.45 -11.56 4.29
N ALA A 958 -24.40 -12.34 4.02
CA ALA A 958 -24.34 -13.75 4.35
C ALA A 958 -23.06 -14.01 5.14
N LEU A 959 -23.16 -14.77 6.24
CA LEU A 959 -22.05 -15.13 7.12
C LEU A 959 -21.96 -16.66 7.18
N ALA A 960 -20.82 -17.22 6.78
CA ALA A 960 -20.54 -18.65 6.99
C ALA A 960 -19.72 -18.81 8.28
N VAL A 961 -20.38 -19.21 9.35
CA VAL A 961 -19.80 -19.32 10.69
C VAL A 961 -19.34 -20.74 10.95
N SER A 962 -18.06 -20.94 11.22
CA SER A 962 -17.44 -22.24 11.52
C SER A 962 -16.99 -22.30 12.98
N THR A 963 -17.29 -23.40 13.69
CA THR A 963 -16.88 -23.62 15.09
C THR A 963 -16.84 -25.12 15.42
N ASP A 964 -16.14 -25.48 16.48
CA ASP A 964 -16.15 -26.82 17.06
C ASP A 964 -17.41 -27.11 17.91
N GLY A 965 -18.28 -26.12 18.13
CA GLY A 965 -19.48 -26.22 18.94
C GLY A 965 -19.23 -26.32 20.45
N ALA A 966 -18.04 -25.91 20.91
CA ALA A 966 -17.74 -25.92 22.34
C ALA A 966 -18.71 -25.03 23.11
N PRO A 967 -19.14 -25.45 24.35
CA PRO A 967 -19.99 -24.61 25.16
C PRO A 967 -19.42 -23.21 25.41
N GLY A 968 -20.23 -22.19 25.13
CA GLY A 968 -19.82 -20.78 25.25
C GLY A 968 -19.42 -20.12 23.92
N ASN A 969 -19.25 -20.87 22.86
CA ASN A 969 -19.07 -20.28 21.54
C ASN A 969 -20.37 -19.66 21.03
N VAL A 970 -20.37 -18.36 20.85
CA VAL A 970 -21.52 -17.57 20.38
C VAL A 970 -21.09 -16.62 19.29
N LEU A 971 -21.95 -16.39 18.30
CA LEU A 971 -21.75 -15.30 17.34
C LEU A 971 -21.99 -13.98 18.06
N GLU A 972 -20.95 -13.17 18.18
CA GLU A 972 -21.03 -11.84 18.80
C GLU A 972 -21.93 -10.90 18.00
N ASP A 973 -22.26 -9.75 18.59
CA ASP A 973 -23.02 -8.70 17.91
C ASP A 973 -22.40 -8.33 16.56
N VAL A 974 -23.26 -8.21 15.55
CA VAL A 974 -22.89 -7.84 14.18
C VAL A 974 -23.64 -6.58 13.81
N ARG A 975 -22.89 -5.51 13.53
CA ARG A 975 -23.48 -4.19 13.26
C ARG A 975 -22.73 -3.42 12.20
N LEU A 976 -23.40 -2.45 11.60
CA LEU A 976 -22.80 -1.47 10.71
C LEU A 976 -22.26 -0.28 11.50
N ILE A 977 -21.12 0.26 11.07
CA ILE A 977 -20.53 1.49 11.59
C ILE A 977 -20.10 2.40 10.45
N THR A 978 -20.13 3.71 10.67
CA THR A 978 -19.57 4.70 9.76
C THR A 978 -18.12 4.99 10.15
N GLN A 979 -17.19 4.75 9.23
CA GLN A 979 -15.77 5.06 9.43
C GLN A 979 -15.41 6.47 8.95
N ARG A 980 -16.07 6.94 7.86
CA ARG A 980 -15.85 8.24 7.25
C ARG A 980 -17.15 8.76 6.64
N ASN A 981 -17.37 10.06 6.71
CA ASN A 981 -18.47 10.73 6.03
C ASN A 981 -18.03 12.12 5.55
N VAL A 982 -18.12 12.37 4.26
CA VAL A 982 -17.79 13.66 3.64
C VAL A 982 -18.86 14.07 2.64
N ARG A 983 -19.03 15.38 2.45
CA ARG A 983 -19.82 15.90 1.34
C ARG A 983 -18.89 16.11 0.14
N GLY A 984 -19.14 15.41 -0.95
CA GLY A 984 -18.31 15.34 -2.16
C GLY A 984 -18.13 13.90 -2.62
N GLY A 985 -16.87 13.48 -2.82
CA GLY A 985 -16.54 12.14 -3.29
C GLY A 985 -16.66 11.96 -4.80
N VAL A 986 -16.35 10.74 -5.24
CA VAL A 986 -16.65 10.29 -6.61
C VAL A 986 -18.02 9.62 -6.65
N GLN A 987 -18.65 9.63 -7.81
CA GLN A 987 -19.92 8.92 -7.98
C GLN A 987 -19.60 7.45 -8.31
N THR A 988 -20.26 6.54 -7.61
CA THR A 988 -20.18 5.10 -7.86
C THR A 988 -21.49 4.62 -8.48
N THR A 989 -21.41 3.66 -9.38
CA THR A 989 -22.55 2.99 -9.97
C THR A 989 -22.59 1.55 -9.50
N THR A 990 -23.74 1.10 -9.00
CA THR A 990 -23.93 -0.29 -8.53
C THR A 990 -24.41 -1.24 -9.63
N GLU A 991 -24.71 -0.72 -10.82
CA GLU A 991 -25.38 -1.51 -11.90
C GLU A 991 -24.42 -2.49 -12.60
N GLY A 992 -23.12 -2.20 -12.65
CA GLY A 992 -22.13 -3.02 -13.33
C GLY A 992 -21.65 -4.26 -12.56
N TRP A 993 -21.72 -4.23 -11.24
CA TRP A 993 -21.06 -5.19 -10.32
C TRP A 993 -22.00 -6.27 -9.74
N ARG A 994 -23.26 -6.25 -10.13
CA ARG A 994 -24.33 -7.09 -9.55
C ARG A 994 -24.82 -8.22 -10.45
N ARG A 995 -24.28 -8.39 -11.64
CA ARG A 995 -24.76 -9.40 -12.60
C ARG A 995 -24.02 -10.70 -12.49
#